data_0f68421f17a3ab7939c571beacbe97ab
#
_entry.id   0f68421f17a3ab7939c571beacbe97ab
#
_cell.length_a   1.000
_cell.length_b   1.000
_cell.length_c   1.000
_cell.angle_alpha   90.00
_cell.angle_beta   90.00
_cell.angle_gamma   90.00
#
_symmetry.space_group_name_H-M   'P 1'
#
loop_
_entity.id
_entity.type
_entity.pdbx_description
1 polymer ?
#
loop_
_entity_poly.entity_id
_entity_poly.type
_entity_poly.pdbx_seq_one_letter_code
_entity_poly.pdbx_strand_id
1 'polypeptide(L)'
;MINIVDEVVFHLSNNKMSYIIQILDNQQLGHMYYGKKIDGLTKEELAYYTRKDNKAAGTVKYSKNIHDFSLSCVNQEYPVFGTSDFKDGALSLYCEKVPMYLDLKYKGYSIVKGKSRRKGFPGTYGTDAETLIIEMVDNDCDVVVKQYYTIFEDSCIIVRNQEIINKSEKTYTIDKAISAVLDLNTADYQFVHLSGAWLKERQVKKQDIKQGKVSVGTLKGASSHQQNPFIALEHVDATINSGECYGMNLVYSGNFLGQVEVDEWNYTRMMLGINPDCFNWDLKPDNSFITPEVLVGYSDEGLDGLAREYSSMIENHIIDSKWLSKPRPIVYNSWEAIYFDMNEDKLYDLAVKAKDLGMECFVVDDGWFSKRRNDRSSLGDWTVSQEVFPNGIKAFGKKIHDIGLMFGMWFEPEMISPDSQLFKEHPDWVVAHPFSRLSIARNQYCLDFSNPEVIDCIYRQMVAVIDEANLDYIKWDHNRNITEAYSHYLESNNYNQGEFFHRNILGLYDLYERLTSRYPDLLIEGCAGGGGRFDLGILYYSPYIWASDDSDAIERLKIQYGTSLAYPISTLSNHVSITPNHQTLRNTPLQTRYFVALFGSLGYELDLNALNLEEIESIKKQIKEYKELRHLISRNQFHRLISPFDGDQNKVAWAIEGNEEIIIGFYRILARPNDTPFEYLKLPFIKNGTYVIDDVHKVSGQILRNVGLKLPYQFNCVNSDMAQLSGDYQAYLFKLRKIK
;
A
#
# COMPACT_ATOMS: atom_id res chain seq x y z
N MET A 1 20.89 -9.56 16.59
CA MET A 1 19.49 -9.18 16.33
C MET A 1 18.56 -9.57 17.49
N ILE A 2 18.43 -10.82 17.85
CA ILE A 2 17.55 -11.22 18.96
C ILE A 2 18.39 -11.70 20.13
N ASN A 3 18.27 -11.02 21.26
CA ASN A 3 18.97 -11.32 22.51
C ASN A 3 17.94 -11.59 23.62
N ILE A 4 18.20 -12.61 24.45
CA ILE A 4 17.33 -12.96 25.58
C ILE A 4 18.06 -12.59 26.88
N VAL A 5 17.42 -11.74 27.68
CA VAL A 5 17.98 -11.26 28.95
C VAL A 5 17.24 -11.95 30.11
N ASP A 6 17.97 -12.67 30.95
CA ASP A 6 17.49 -13.36 32.15
C ASP A 6 16.27 -14.29 31.91
N GLU A 7 16.13 -14.87 30.73
CA GLU A 7 15.02 -15.74 30.33
C GLU A 7 13.61 -15.11 30.35
N VAL A 8 13.52 -13.81 30.67
CA VAL A 8 12.22 -13.10 30.84
C VAL A 8 12.06 -11.88 29.92
N VAL A 9 13.11 -11.45 29.23
CA VAL A 9 13.06 -10.29 28.32
C VAL A 9 13.64 -10.65 26.98
N PHE A 10 12.91 -10.32 25.93
CA PHE A 10 13.31 -10.46 24.53
C PHE A 10 13.69 -9.08 23.99
N HIS A 11 14.96 -8.88 23.73
CA HIS A 11 15.48 -7.67 23.13
C HIS A 11 15.83 -7.90 21.67
N LEU A 12 14.96 -7.43 20.78
CA LEU A 12 15.17 -7.43 19.34
C LEU A 12 15.84 -6.11 18.96
N SER A 13 17.05 -6.15 18.41
CA SER A 13 17.77 -4.93 18.05
C SER A 13 18.64 -5.13 16.81
N ASN A 14 18.84 -4.06 16.06
CA ASN A 14 19.74 -3.98 14.92
C ASN A 14 20.58 -2.69 14.99
N ASN A 15 21.04 -2.16 13.85
CA ASN A 15 21.84 -0.93 13.82
C ASN A 15 21.02 0.35 14.08
N LYS A 16 19.70 0.32 13.95
CA LYS A 16 18.81 1.48 13.98
C LYS A 16 17.88 1.52 15.17
N MET A 17 17.33 0.38 15.59
CA MET A 17 16.23 0.34 16.55
C MET A 17 16.38 -0.77 17.60
N SER A 18 15.58 -0.64 18.67
CA SER A 18 15.31 -1.69 19.65
C SER A 18 13.82 -1.88 19.86
N TYR A 19 13.41 -3.14 19.98
CA TYR A 19 12.06 -3.56 20.38
C TYR A 19 12.18 -4.52 21.54
N ILE A 20 11.51 -4.25 22.66
CA ILE A 20 11.72 -4.99 23.91
C ILE A 20 10.39 -5.51 24.45
N ILE A 21 10.33 -6.82 24.62
CA ILE A 21 9.19 -7.56 25.15
C ILE A 21 9.60 -8.16 26.49
N GLN A 22 8.72 -8.14 27.47
CA GLN A 22 8.94 -8.81 28.76
C GLN A 22 7.85 -9.84 29.05
N ILE A 23 8.21 -10.88 29.82
CA ILE A 23 7.25 -11.75 30.44
C ILE A 23 6.80 -11.09 31.74
N LEU A 24 5.49 -10.79 31.85
CA LEU A 24 4.89 -10.14 33.01
C LEU A 24 4.75 -11.14 34.19
N ASP A 25 4.48 -10.63 35.40
CA ASP A 25 4.29 -11.45 36.61
C ASP A 25 3.20 -12.51 36.48
N ASN A 26 2.18 -12.25 35.69
CA ASN A 26 1.11 -13.20 35.36
C ASN A 26 1.43 -14.16 34.21
N GLN A 27 2.67 -14.13 33.69
CA GLN A 27 3.16 -14.93 32.57
C GLN A 27 2.61 -14.52 31.18
N GLN A 28 1.93 -13.38 31.07
CA GLN A 28 1.57 -12.80 29.77
C GLN A 28 2.71 -11.95 29.22
N LEU A 29 2.61 -11.50 27.96
CA LEU A 29 3.61 -10.67 27.31
C LEU A 29 3.30 -9.19 27.48
N GLY A 30 4.26 -8.44 28.00
CA GLY A 30 4.21 -6.98 28.12
C GLY A 30 5.08 -6.28 27.10
N HIS A 31 4.59 -5.15 26.57
CA HIS A 31 5.36 -4.24 25.75
C HIS A 31 6.18 -3.32 26.64
N MET A 32 7.49 -3.29 26.44
CA MET A 32 8.37 -2.44 27.24
C MET A 32 8.86 -1.22 26.47
N TYR A 33 9.33 -1.40 25.22
CA TYR A 33 9.93 -0.35 24.44
C TYR A 33 9.94 -0.64 22.95
N TYR A 34 9.71 0.38 22.15
CA TYR A 34 10.01 0.41 20.73
C TYR A 34 10.53 1.79 20.34
N GLY A 35 11.70 1.87 19.72
CA GLY A 35 12.31 3.14 19.39
C GLY A 35 13.77 3.03 18.98
N LYS A 36 14.52 4.10 19.23
CA LYS A 36 15.97 4.16 18.97
C LYS A 36 16.69 3.00 19.60
N LYS A 37 17.77 2.57 18.96
CA LYS A 37 18.63 1.51 19.48
C LYS A 37 19.08 1.77 20.91
N ILE A 38 18.91 0.77 21.75
CA ILE A 38 19.45 0.68 23.12
C ILE A 38 20.57 -0.35 23.12
N ASP A 39 21.74 0.00 23.59
CA ASP A 39 22.88 -0.90 23.71
C ASP A 39 22.94 -1.45 25.16
N GLY A 40 22.97 -2.77 25.27
CA GLY A 40 23.25 -3.46 26.53
C GLY A 40 22.20 -3.25 27.63
N LEU A 41 21.12 -4.01 27.63
CA LEU A 41 20.14 -4.05 28.72
C LEU A 41 20.63 -4.97 29.84
N THR A 42 20.64 -4.44 31.08
CA THR A 42 20.94 -5.20 32.30
C THR A 42 19.67 -5.53 33.06
N LYS A 43 19.72 -6.56 33.89
CA LYS A 43 18.61 -6.95 34.78
C LYS A 43 18.21 -5.85 35.76
N GLU A 44 19.20 -5.13 36.29
CA GLU A 44 19.01 -4.02 37.23
C GLU A 44 18.24 -2.87 36.57
N GLU A 45 18.59 -2.52 35.35
CA GLU A 45 17.87 -1.49 34.57
C GLU A 45 16.44 -1.92 34.28
N LEU A 46 16.25 -3.18 33.85
CA LEU A 46 14.93 -3.73 33.62
C LEU A 46 14.05 -3.72 34.87
N ALA A 47 14.59 -4.14 36.02
CA ALA A 47 13.87 -4.13 37.28
C ALA A 47 13.40 -2.73 37.71
N TYR A 48 14.13 -1.68 37.35
CA TYR A 48 13.73 -0.29 37.60
C TYR A 48 12.45 0.09 36.82
N TYR A 49 12.34 -0.31 35.56
CA TYR A 49 11.21 0.07 34.69
C TYR A 49 10.01 -0.87 34.77
N THR A 50 10.19 -2.11 35.20
CA THR A 50 9.11 -3.10 35.24
C THR A 50 8.25 -2.98 36.48
N ARG A 51 8.76 -2.32 37.55
CA ARG A 51 7.98 -2.14 38.77
C ARG A 51 6.92 -1.06 38.58
N LYS A 52 5.67 -1.46 38.52
CA LYS A 52 4.50 -0.55 38.51
C LYS A 52 3.70 -0.75 39.79
N ASP A 53 3.64 0.28 40.62
CA ASP A 53 2.79 0.31 41.79
C ASP A 53 1.36 0.69 41.36
N ASN A 54 0.45 -0.27 41.38
CA ASN A 54 -0.95 -0.02 41.09
C ASN A 54 -1.73 0.23 42.38
N LYS A 55 -2.11 1.49 42.62
CA LYS A 55 -2.80 1.91 43.86
C LYS A 55 -4.14 2.58 43.60
N ALA A 56 -4.64 2.63 42.35
CA ALA A 56 -5.90 3.28 42.05
C ALA A 56 -7.07 2.50 42.63
N ALA A 57 -7.97 3.17 43.36
CA ALA A 57 -9.23 2.60 43.77
C ALA A 57 -10.08 2.24 42.57
N GLY A 58 -10.69 1.06 42.56
CA GLY A 58 -11.49 0.57 41.44
C GLY A 58 -10.73 -0.22 40.39
N THR A 59 -9.41 -0.30 40.45
CA THR A 59 -8.62 -1.14 39.55
C THR A 59 -8.85 -2.62 39.85
N VAL A 60 -9.13 -3.40 38.81
CA VAL A 60 -9.34 -4.85 38.95
C VAL A 60 -7.99 -5.55 39.02
N LYS A 61 -7.75 -6.28 40.12
CA LYS A 61 -6.53 -7.07 40.27
C LYS A 61 -6.65 -8.35 39.44
N TYR A 62 -5.56 -8.73 38.79
CA TYR A 62 -5.51 -9.95 37.98
C TYR A 62 -5.81 -11.22 38.81
N SER A 63 -5.18 -11.35 39.98
CA SER A 63 -5.46 -12.49 40.89
C SER A 63 -5.16 -12.12 42.32
N LYS A 64 -5.63 -12.99 43.28
CA LYS A 64 -5.32 -12.85 44.71
C LYS A 64 -3.85 -13.15 45.03
N ASN A 65 -3.17 -13.91 44.18
CA ASN A 65 -1.80 -14.40 44.43
C ASN A 65 -0.73 -13.41 43.89
N ILE A 66 -1.10 -12.51 43.00
CA ILE A 66 -0.21 -11.48 42.47
C ILE A 66 -0.71 -10.14 43.02
N HIS A 67 0.00 -9.64 44.05
CA HIS A 67 -0.36 -8.39 44.70
C HIS A 67 -0.05 -7.19 43.77
N ASP A 68 -0.95 -6.23 43.76
CA ASP A 68 -0.81 -4.94 43.10
C ASP A 68 -0.53 -4.99 41.56
N PHE A 69 -1.06 -6.03 40.88
CA PHE A 69 -0.96 -6.23 39.45
C PHE A 69 -2.35 -6.17 38.80
N SER A 70 -2.46 -5.34 37.74
CA SER A 70 -3.65 -5.26 36.87
C SER A 70 -3.22 -5.08 35.42
N LEU A 71 -3.86 -5.83 34.51
CA LEU A 71 -3.60 -5.72 33.08
C LEU A 71 -4.04 -4.38 32.48
N SER A 72 -4.98 -3.66 33.12
CA SER A 72 -5.38 -2.32 32.68
C SER A 72 -4.29 -1.26 32.88
N CYS A 73 -3.28 -1.53 33.74
CA CYS A 73 -2.20 -0.59 34.08
C CYS A 73 -0.84 -0.94 33.46
N VAL A 74 -0.78 -1.92 32.57
CA VAL A 74 0.46 -2.36 31.89
C VAL A 74 0.28 -2.34 30.39
N ASN A 75 1.36 -2.05 29.68
CA ASN A 75 1.39 -2.18 28.24
C ASN A 75 1.50 -3.67 27.86
N GLN A 76 0.70 -4.11 26.91
CA GLN A 76 0.61 -5.50 26.49
C GLN A 76 1.05 -5.67 25.03
N GLU A 77 1.65 -6.83 24.75
CA GLU A 77 2.00 -7.20 23.36
C GLU A 77 0.80 -7.79 22.61
N TYR A 78 -0.03 -8.58 23.31
CA TYR A 78 -1.18 -9.25 22.71
C TYR A 78 -2.34 -9.34 23.71
N PRO A 79 -3.05 -8.23 23.94
CA PRO A 79 -4.20 -8.20 24.84
C PRO A 79 -5.34 -9.06 24.28
N VAL A 80 -5.98 -9.83 25.15
CA VAL A 80 -7.16 -10.62 24.82
C VAL A 80 -8.39 -10.09 25.56
N PHE A 81 -9.57 -10.38 25.04
CA PHE A 81 -10.82 -9.90 25.62
C PHE A 81 -11.05 -10.45 27.04
N GLY A 82 -11.42 -9.58 27.98
CA GLY A 82 -12.07 -9.96 29.24
C GLY A 82 -11.16 -10.29 30.41
N THR A 83 -9.86 -9.98 30.37
CA THR A 83 -8.89 -10.32 31.44
C THR A 83 -8.50 -9.12 32.32
N SER A 84 -9.43 -8.24 32.69
CA SER A 84 -9.21 -6.99 33.45
C SER A 84 -8.51 -5.84 32.72
N ASP A 85 -8.21 -5.97 31.45
CA ASP A 85 -7.93 -4.84 30.53
C ASP A 85 -9.24 -4.44 29.84
N PHE A 86 -9.64 -3.18 29.99
CA PHE A 86 -10.89 -2.67 29.43
C PHE A 86 -10.71 -2.02 28.04
N LYS A 87 -9.46 -1.88 27.60
CA LYS A 87 -9.16 -1.53 26.22
C LYS A 87 -9.46 -2.68 25.28
N ASP A 88 -9.64 -2.39 24.01
CA ASP A 88 -9.89 -3.40 22.98
C ASP A 88 -8.78 -4.45 22.93
N GLY A 89 -9.21 -5.74 22.93
CA GLY A 89 -8.32 -6.87 22.73
C GLY A 89 -8.03 -7.16 21.26
N ALA A 90 -6.93 -7.87 21.02
CA ALA A 90 -6.51 -8.30 19.69
C ALA A 90 -7.20 -9.61 19.24
N LEU A 91 -7.60 -10.47 20.17
CA LEU A 91 -8.23 -11.75 19.89
C LEU A 91 -9.53 -11.89 20.64
N SER A 92 -10.57 -12.39 19.96
CA SER A 92 -11.84 -12.80 20.53
C SER A 92 -12.28 -14.13 19.92
N LEU A 93 -12.57 -15.11 20.79
CA LEU A 93 -13.04 -16.43 20.40
C LEU A 93 -14.39 -16.73 21.06
N TYR A 94 -15.17 -17.57 20.38
CA TYR A 94 -16.42 -18.12 20.87
C TYR A 94 -16.42 -19.65 20.78
N CYS A 95 -17.04 -20.29 21.77
CA CYS A 95 -17.40 -21.72 21.74
C CYS A 95 -18.92 -21.81 21.80
N GLU A 96 -19.58 -22.39 20.80
CA GLU A 96 -21.05 -22.53 20.76
C GLU A 96 -21.81 -21.21 21.06
N LYS A 97 -21.32 -20.09 20.52
CA LYS A 97 -21.84 -18.70 20.71
C LYS A 97 -21.59 -18.12 22.13
N VAL A 98 -20.84 -18.81 22.99
CA VAL A 98 -20.43 -18.29 24.29
C VAL A 98 -19.04 -17.66 24.14
N PRO A 99 -18.85 -16.39 24.57
CA PRO A 99 -17.53 -15.77 24.53
C PRO A 99 -16.53 -16.50 25.44
N MET A 100 -15.31 -16.67 24.96
CA MET A 100 -14.22 -17.28 25.71
C MET A 100 -13.33 -16.18 26.30
N TYR A 101 -12.97 -16.32 27.56
CA TYR A 101 -12.08 -15.41 28.28
C TYR A 101 -10.70 -16.06 28.40
N LEU A 102 -9.84 -15.83 27.42
CA LEU A 102 -8.54 -16.47 27.35
C LEU A 102 -7.55 -15.88 28.35
N ASP A 103 -6.74 -16.76 28.95
CA ASP A 103 -5.58 -16.40 29.78
C ASP A 103 -4.30 -16.98 29.15
N LEU A 104 -3.82 -16.32 28.06
CA LEU A 104 -2.69 -16.76 27.27
C LEU A 104 -1.36 -16.54 28.01
N LYS A 105 -0.74 -17.62 28.49
CA LYS A 105 0.53 -17.59 29.24
C LYS A 105 1.70 -18.01 28.36
N TYR A 106 2.84 -17.38 28.58
CA TYR A 106 4.08 -17.77 27.95
C TYR A 106 4.43 -19.23 28.24
N LYS A 107 4.81 -19.96 27.18
CA LYS A 107 5.23 -21.35 27.27
C LYS A 107 6.67 -21.57 26.82
N GLY A 108 7.11 -20.82 25.84
CA GLY A 108 8.44 -20.96 25.28
C GLY A 108 8.66 -20.09 24.04
N TYR A 109 9.86 -20.14 23.48
CA TYR A 109 10.20 -19.43 22.28
C TYR A 109 11.11 -20.23 21.35
N SER A 110 11.19 -19.79 20.09
CA SER A 110 12.20 -20.23 19.14
C SER A 110 12.63 -19.04 18.27
N ILE A 111 13.83 -19.16 17.68
CA ILE A 111 14.38 -18.14 16.78
C ILE A 111 14.71 -18.81 15.44
N VAL A 112 14.22 -18.22 14.35
CA VAL A 112 14.43 -18.68 12.98
C VAL A 112 15.22 -17.63 12.20
N LYS A 113 16.28 -18.05 11.52
CA LYS A 113 17.10 -17.19 10.65
C LYS A 113 16.63 -17.28 9.21
N GLY A 114 16.57 -16.14 8.56
CA GLY A 114 16.02 -16.00 7.21
C GLY A 114 14.51 -16.17 7.18
N LYS A 115 13.89 -15.64 6.15
CA LYS A 115 12.45 -15.74 5.92
C LYS A 115 12.17 -15.96 4.45
N SER A 116 11.60 -17.12 4.11
CA SER A 116 11.29 -17.48 2.73
C SER A 116 10.03 -16.76 2.24
N ARG A 117 9.97 -16.46 0.95
CA ARG A 117 8.76 -15.96 0.30
C ARG A 117 7.64 -17.01 0.42
N ARG A 118 6.48 -16.59 0.88
CA ARG A 118 5.29 -17.46 0.99
C ARG A 118 4.60 -17.60 -0.37
N LYS A 119 3.95 -18.74 -0.57
CA LYS A 119 3.08 -18.96 -1.73
C LYS A 119 1.62 -18.83 -1.30
N GLY A 120 0.81 -18.16 -2.15
CA GLY A 120 -0.63 -18.04 -1.97
C GLY A 120 -1.08 -17.15 -0.81
N PHE A 121 -0.16 -16.54 -0.06
CA PHE A 121 -0.46 -15.58 0.99
C PHE A 121 0.68 -14.55 1.13
N PRO A 122 0.43 -13.26 0.85
CA PRO A 122 1.45 -12.22 0.90
C PRO A 122 2.15 -12.10 2.25
N GLY A 123 3.44 -11.82 2.22
CA GLY A 123 4.24 -11.61 3.40
C GLY A 123 5.66 -11.15 3.05
N THR A 124 6.40 -10.72 4.06
CA THR A 124 7.79 -10.33 3.91
C THR A 124 8.73 -11.52 3.72
N TYR A 125 9.88 -11.29 3.11
CA TYR A 125 10.93 -12.28 2.94
C TYR A 125 12.33 -11.63 2.99
N GLY A 126 13.36 -12.39 3.32
CA GLY A 126 14.75 -11.93 3.32
C GLY A 126 15.69 -12.91 4.00
N THR A 127 16.95 -12.96 3.55
CA THR A 127 18.01 -13.77 4.18
C THR A 127 18.64 -13.09 5.38
N ASP A 128 18.52 -11.78 5.49
CA ASP A 128 18.97 -10.89 6.56
C ASP A 128 17.97 -10.75 7.70
N ALA A 129 16.88 -11.56 7.68
CA ALA A 129 15.85 -11.56 8.70
C ALA A 129 16.19 -12.53 9.86
N GLU A 130 15.76 -12.16 11.08
CA GLU A 130 15.56 -13.11 12.20
C GLU A 130 14.11 -12.97 12.70
N THR A 131 13.48 -14.12 12.97
CA THR A 131 12.12 -14.17 13.51
C THR A 131 12.13 -14.80 14.89
N LEU A 132 11.69 -14.05 15.91
CA LEU A 132 11.32 -14.57 17.22
C LEU A 132 9.89 -15.11 17.14
N ILE A 133 9.71 -16.35 17.55
CA ILE A 133 8.39 -16.99 17.69
C ILE A 133 8.17 -17.25 19.18
N ILE A 134 7.20 -16.59 19.78
CA ILE A 134 6.82 -16.81 21.17
C ILE A 134 5.53 -17.61 21.20
N GLU A 135 5.55 -18.77 21.88
CA GLU A 135 4.38 -19.61 22.07
C GLU A 135 3.68 -19.24 23.39
N MET A 136 2.40 -18.91 23.28
CA MET A 136 1.49 -18.63 24.39
C MET A 136 0.38 -19.67 24.40
N VAL A 137 -0.04 -20.12 25.58
CA VAL A 137 -1.03 -21.20 25.76
C VAL A 137 -2.06 -20.80 26.79
N ASP A 138 -3.32 -21.04 26.46
CA ASP A 138 -4.41 -21.16 27.44
C ASP A 138 -4.70 -22.64 27.64
N ASN A 139 -4.38 -23.19 28.85
CA ASN A 139 -4.53 -24.59 29.13
C ASN A 139 -5.99 -24.98 29.44
N ASP A 140 -6.84 -24.06 29.84
CA ASP A 140 -8.25 -24.33 30.17
C ASP A 140 -9.10 -24.43 28.89
N CYS A 141 -8.67 -23.75 27.85
CA CYS A 141 -9.34 -23.68 26.54
C CYS A 141 -8.62 -24.49 25.46
N ASP A 142 -7.44 -25.05 25.69
CA ASP A 142 -6.59 -25.74 24.73
C ASP A 142 -6.31 -24.90 23.46
N VAL A 143 -6.07 -23.60 23.67
CA VAL A 143 -5.71 -22.65 22.62
C VAL A 143 -4.22 -22.33 22.68
N VAL A 144 -3.55 -22.43 21.55
CA VAL A 144 -2.15 -22.01 21.38
C VAL A 144 -2.09 -20.82 20.43
N VAL A 145 -1.36 -19.76 20.83
CA VAL A 145 -1.10 -18.62 19.96
C VAL A 145 0.41 -18.45 19.81
N LYS A 146 0.90 -18.53 18.58
CA LYS A 146 2.28 -18.20 18.26
C LYS A 146 2.35 -16.75 17.77
N GLN A 147 3.13 -15.95 18.48
CA GLN A 147 3.43 -14.56 18.12
C GLN A 147 4.70 -14.52 17.31
N TYR A 148 4.65 -13.97 16.09
CA TYR A 148 5.81 -13.81 15.21
C TYR A 148 6.30 -12.36 15.23
N TYR A 149 7.59 -12.17 15.50
CA TYR A 149 8.28 -10.88 15.47
C TYR A 149 9.49 -11.03 14.56
N THR A 150 9.40 -10.48 13.34
CA THR A 150 10.53 -10.53 12.40
C THR A 150 11.24 -9.18 12.35
N ILE A 151 12.56 -9.19 12.52
CA ILE A 151 13.44 -8.04 12.44
C ILE A 151 14.43 -8.23 11.29
N PHE A 152 14.76 -7.14 10.59
CA PHE A 152 15.75 -7.09 9.51
C PHE A 152 16.99 -6.30 9.94
N GLU A 153 18.13 -6.55 9.31
CA GLU A 153 19.44 -6.04 9.75
C GLU A 153 19.53 -4.50 9.71
N ASP A 154 18.93 -3.87 8.71
CA ASP A 154 19.02 -2.42 8.46
C ASP A 154 17.64 -1.76 8.27
N SER A 155 16.70 -2.01 9.17
CA SER A 155 15.34 -1.45 9.13
C SER A 155 14.85 -1.03 10.51
N CYS A 156 14.12 0.07 10.58
CA CYS A 156 13.34 0.45 11.77
C CYS A 156 11.95 -0.23 11.79
N ILE A 157 11.69 -1.20 10.92
CA ILE A 157 10.43 -1.92 10.84
C ILE A 157 10.55 -3.26 11.56
N ILE A 158 9.56 -3.58 12.41
CA ILE A 158 9.31 -4.93 12.92
C ILE A 158 8.05 -5.49 12.26
N VAL A 159 8.12 -6.74 11.78
CA VAL A 159 6.97 -7.40 11.15
C VAL A 159 6.28 -8.30 12.16
N ARG A 160 4.97 -8.15 12.29
CA ARG A 160 4.16 -8.88 13.27
C ARG A 160 3.02 -9.61 12.60
N ASN A 161 2.77 -10.83 13.04
CA ASN A 161 1.56 -11.61 12.78
C ASN A 161 1.43 -12.74 13.82
N GLN A 162 0.30 -13.45 13.79
CA GLN A 162 0.03 -14.55 14.71
C GLN A 162 -0.45 -15.80 13.98
N GLU A 163 -0.25 -16.95 14.62
CA GLU A 163 -0.89 -18.20 14.29
C GLU A 163 -1.70 -18.67 15.52
N ILE A 164 -3.02 -18.75 15.34
CA ILE A 164 -3.97 -19.18 16.38
C ILE A 164 -4.31 -20.63 16.10
N ILE A 165 -4.06 -21.53 17.05
CA ILE A 165 -4.17 -22.98 16.90
C ILE A 165 -5.19 -23.52 17.92
N ASN A 166 -6.16 -24.26 17.46
CA ASN A 166 -7.11 -24.97 18.30
C ASN A 166 -6.59 -26.38 18.60
N LYS A 167 -6.32 -26.68 19.86
CA LYS A 167 -5.89 -28.01 20.35
C LYS A 167 -6.98 -28.77 21.05
N SER A 168 -8.20 -28.19 21.16
CA SER A 168 -9.35 -28.82 21.73
C SER A 168 -10.06 -29.76 20.75
N GLU A 169 -11.01 -30.56 21.28
CA GLU A 169 -11.91 -31.38 20.47
C GLU A 169 -13.11 -30.60 19.89
N LYS A 170 -13.28 -29.32 20.26
CA LYS A 170 -14.41 -28.47 19.85
C LYS A 170 -14.02 -27.53 18.71
N THR A 171 -14.97 -27.12 17.89
CA THR A 171 -14.80 -26.00 16.97
C THR A 171 -14.95 -24.69 17.71
N TYR A 172 -13.99 -23.79 17.56
CA TYR A 172 -14.07 -22.42 18.04
C TYR A 172 -14.35 -21.47 16.88
N THR A 173 -15.02 -20.37 17.12
CA THR A 173 -15.22 -19.33 16.13
C THR A 173 -14.37 -18.12 16.51
N ILE A 174 -13.44 -17.73 15.62
CA ILE A 174 -12.69 -16.48 15.73
C ILE A 174 -13.61 -15.36 15.28
N ASP A 175 -13.89 -14.40 16.15
CA ASP A 175 -14.68 -13.21 15.88
C ASP A 175 -13.80 -11.98 15.62
N LYS A 176 -12.61 -11.97 16.22
CA LYS A 176 -11.60 -10.92 16.05
C LYS A 176 -10.20 -11.50 16.09
N ALA A 177 -9.37 -11.09 15.11
CA ALA A 177 -7.95 -11.47 15.05
C ALA A 177 -7.14 -10.31 14.48
N ILE A 178 -6.68 -9.39 15.35
CA ILE A 178 -5.84 -8.25 15.01
C ILE A 178 -4.39 -8.70 14.89
N SER A 179 -3.71 -8.27 13.83
CA SER A 179 -2.34 -8.69 13.50
C SER A 179 -1.26 -8.01 14.33
N ALA A 180 -1.45 -6.76 14.72
CA ALA A 180 -0.47 -6.02 15.52
C ALA A 180 -1.15 -5.08 16.50
N VAL A 181 -0.54 -4.98 17.69
CA VAL A 181 -0.88 -4.04 18.76
C VAL A 181 0.40 -3.33 19.19
N LEU A 182 0.30 -2.04 19.46
CA LEU A 182 1.38 -1.24 20.05
C LEU A 182 0.79 -0.34 21.14
N ASP A 183 1.19 -0.58 22.38
CA ASP A 183 0.82 0.22 23.53
C ASP A 183 1.91 1.28 23.82
N LEU A 184 1.51 2.55 24.00
CA LEU A 184 2.37 3.69 24.30
C LEU A 184 1.95 4.38 25.60
N ASN A 185 2.92 4.97 26.31
CA ASN A 185 2.71 5.56 27.65
C ASN A 185 2.18 7.00 27.63
N THR A 186 1.83 7.56 26.47
CA THR A 186 1.31 8.92 26.33
C THR A 186 0.26 9.00 25.22
N ALA A 187 -0.57 10.03 25.26
CA ALA A 187 -1.51 10.40 24.21
C ALA A 187 -1.08 11.65 23.41
N ASP A 188 0.18 12.07 23.52
CA ASP A 188 0.71 13.27 22.87
C ASP A 188 0.98 13.04 21.37
N TYR A 189 -0.01 12.47 20.66
CA TYR A 189 0.08 12.15 19.25
C TYR A 189 -1.12 12.68 18.46
N GLN A 190 -0.89 12.86 17.17
CA GLN A 190 -1.93 12.96 16.15
C GLN A 190 -2.06 11.63 15.42
N PHE A 191 -3.29 11.20 15.19
CA PHE A 191 -3.61 10.05 14.35
C PHE A 191 -3.56 10.47 12.88
N VAL A 192 -2.67 9.84 12.12
CA VAL A 192 -2.47 10.08 10.69
C VAL A 192 -3.00 8.88 9.90
N HIS A 193 -3.83 9.17 8.90
CA HIS A 193 -4.36 8.14 8.02
C HIS A 193 -4.56 8.67 6.59
N LEU A 194 -4.65 7.75 5.63
CA LEU A 194 -4.83 8.06 4.23
C LEU A 194 -6.28 7.76 3.83
N SER A 195 -7.06 8.80 3.65
CA SER A 195 -8.48 8.69 3.29
C SER A 195 -8.77 9.46 2.02
N GLY A 196 -9.85 9.12 1.34
CA GLY A 196 -10.20 9.81 0.11
C GLY A 196 -11.51 9.36 -0.50
N ALA A 197 -11.52 9.34 -1.81
CA ALA A 197 -12.62 8.87 -2.65
C ALA A 197 -12.05 8.43 -3.99
N TRP A 198 -12.87 7.83 -4.85
CA TRP A 198 -12.54 7.70 -6.27
C TRP A 198 -12.15 9.06 -6.86
N LEU A 199 -11.04 9.12 -7.58
CA LEU A 199 -10.38 10.33 -8.10
C LEU A 199 -9.72 11.25 -7.05
N LYS A 200 -9.72 10.87 -5.79
CA LYS A 200 -9.10 11.61 -4.67
C LYS A 200 -8.52 10.66 -3.63
N GLU A 201 -7.78 9.67 -4.08
CA GLU A 201 -7.24 8.62 -3.22
C GLU A 201 -6.15 9.16 -2.29
N ARG A 202 -6.02 8.52 -1.15
CA ARG A 202 -4.91 8.69 -0.18
C ARG A 202 -4.59 10.13 0.20
N GLN A 203 -5.63 10.92 0.45
CA GLN A 203 -5.48 12.27 1.03
C GLN A 203 -5.02 12.14 2.48
N VAL A 204 -3.95 12.82 2.86
CA VAL A 204 -3.43 12.82 4.23
C VAL A 204 -4.41 13.49 5.17
N LYS A 205 -4.79 12.79 6.23
CA LYS A 205 -5.66 13.29 7.30
C LYS A 205 -4.91 13.16 8.63
N LYS A 206 -4.97 14.20 9.43
CA LYS A 206 -4.42 14.25 10.79
C LYS A 206 -5.52 14.69 11.76
N GLN A 207 -5.59 14.04 12.90
CA GLN A 207 -6.50 14.42 13.97
C GLN A 207 -5.90 14.14 15.34
N ASP A 208 -6.12 15.01 16.30
CA ASP A 208 -5.69 14.82 17.69
C ASP A 208 -6.38 13.60 18.29
N ILE A 209 -5.65 12.80 19.04
CA ILE A 209 -6.23 11.71 19.82
C ILE A 209 -6.53 12.18 21.24
N LYS A 210 -7.63 11.68 21.79
CA LYS A 210 -8.09 11.96 23.17
C LYS A 210 -8.75 10.71 23.72
N GLN A 211 -9.02 10.70 25.02
CA GLN A 211 -9.72 9.59 25.67
C GLN A 211 -10.93 9.13 24.84
N GLY A 212 -10.93 7.83 24.49
CA GLY A 212 -11.91 7.21 23.59
C GLY A 212 -11.22 6.53 22.41
N LYS A 213 -12.01 6.23 21.37
CA LYS A 213 -11.57 5.49 20.18
C LYS A 213 -11.68 6.31 18.90
N VAL A 214 -10.69 6.15 18.05
CA VAL A 214 -10.68 6.63 16.66
C VAL A 214 -10.30 5.46 15.78
N SER A 215 -11.03 5.24 14.68
CA SER A 215 -10.76 4.13 13.77
C SER A 215 -11.00 4.49 12.31
N VAL A 216 -10.31 3.77 11.43
CA VAL A 216 -10.49 3.74 9.98
C VAL A 216 -10.54 2.29 9.52
N GLY A 217 -11.29 2.01 8.46
CA GLY A 217 -11.40 0.65 7.96
C GLY A 217 -12.32 0.53 6.76
N THR A 218 -12.49 -0.69 6.27
CA THR A 218 -13.35 -0.99 5.13
C THR A 218 -14.12 -2.28 5.33
N LEU A 219 -15.32 -2.34 4.74
CA LEU A 219 -16.19 -3.52 4.65
C LEU A 219 -16.58 -3.84 3.20
N LYS A 220 -15.77 -3.40 2.24
CA LYS A 220 -16.06 -3.43 0.81
C LYS A 220 -15.53 -4.67 0.09
N GLY A 221 -14.90 -5.58 0.83
CA GLY A 221 -14.25 -6.76 0.28
C GLY A 221 -12.86 -6.51 -0.27
N ALA A 222 -12.38 -5.28 -0.18
CA ALA A 222 -11.03 -4.86 -0.59
C ALA A 222 -10.58 -3.66 0.24
N SER A 223 -9.28 -3.34 0.27
CA SER A 223 -8.82 -1.99 0.56
C SER A 223 -9.54 -1.05 -0.43
N SER A 224 -9.77 0.20 -0.11
CA SER A 224 -10.68 1.02 -0.91
C SER A 224 -10.15 2.44 -1.11
N HIS A 225 -10.77 3.20 -2.03
CA HIS A 225 -10.49 4.62 -2.24
C HIS A 225 -10.69 5.47 -0.97
N GLN A 226 -11.68 5.10 -0.12
CA GLN A 226 -12.06 5.89 1.04
C GLN A 226 -11.10 5.73 2.20
N GLN A 227 -10.51 4.56 2.35
CA GLN A 227 -9.56 4.24 3.43
C GLN A 227 -8.41 3.38 2.87
N ASN A 228 -7.22 3.56 3.42
CA ASN A 228 -6.05 2.77 3.07
C ASN A 228 -5.54 2.01 4.31
N PRO A 229 -5.04 0.77 4.19
CA PRO A 229 -4.58 -0.04 5.32
C PRO A 229 -3.24 0.43 5.90
N PHE A 230 -3.05 1.73 5.98
CA PHE A 230 -1.94 2.43 6.62
C PHE A 230 -2.45 3.41 7.65
N ILE A 231 -1.90 3.36 8.85
CA ILE A 231 -2.14 4.31 9.94
C ILE A 231 -0.81 4.71 10.59
N ALA A 232 -0.75 5.92 11.14
CA ALA A 232 0.41 6.37 11.91
C ALA A 232 0.02 7.25 13.11
N LEU A 233 0.92 7.33 14.08
CA LEU A 233 0.92 8.27 15.18
C LEU A 233 2.12 9.19 15.02
N GLU A 234 1.87 10.49 14.90
CA GLU A 234 2.88 11.54 14.81
C GLU A 234 2.87 12.33 16.12
N HIS A 235 4.00 12.43 16.82
CA HIS A 235 4.07 13.21 18.06
C HIS A 235 3.70 14.67 17.80
N VAL A 236 2.99 15.31 18.74
CA VAL A 236 2.45 16.68 18.55
C VAL A 236 3.52 17.73 18.26
N ASP A 237 4.76 17.51 18.68
CA ASP A 237 5.91 18.39 18.41
C ASP A 237 6.69 17.97 17.15
N ALA A 238 6.26 16.93 16.44
CA ALA A 238 6.96 16.47 15.24
C ALA A 238 6.72 17.42 14.06
N THR A 239 7.70 17.43 13.16
CA THR A 239 7.58 18.03 11.84
C THR A 239 7.69 16.91 10.78
N ILE A 240 7.46 17.24 9.52
CA ILE A 240 7.60 16.24 8.46
C ILE A 240 8.97 15.55 8.45
N ASN A 241 10.05 16.22 8.90
CA ASN A 241 11.44 15.76 8.85
C ASN A 241 12.07 15.54 10.24
N SER A 242 11.35 15.64 11.33
CA SER A 242 11.89 15.46 12.68
C SER A 242 10.79 15.12 13.68
N GLY A 243 11.17 14.42 14.74
CA GLY A 243 10.27 14.02 15.81
C GLY A 243 9.78 12.57 15.66
N GLU A 244 9.23 12.08 16.75
CA GLU A 244 8.84 10.68 16.90
C GLU A 244 7.56 10.36 16.14
N CYS A 245 7.60 9.27 15.37
CA CYS A 245 6.46 8.72 14.66
C CYS A 245 6.44 7.20 14.75
N TYR A 246 5.24 6.64 14.92
CA TYR A 246 4.97 5.21 14.78
C TYR A 246 4.00 4.97 13.64
N GLY A 247 4.14 3.86 12.92
CA GLY A 247 3.25 3.52 11.82
C GLY A 247 2.92 2.04 11.78
N MET A 248 1.80 1.70 11.16
CA MET A 248 1.41 0.34 10.82
C MET A 248 0.92 0.28 9.39
N ASN A 249 1.38 -0.71 8.62
CA ASN A 249 0.98 -0.95 7.24
C ASN A 249 0.68 -2.44 7.05
N LEU A 250 -0.54 -2.78 6.60
CA LEU A 250 -1.04 -4.15 6.56
C LEU A 250 -0.72 -4.83 5.23
N VAL A 251 -0.16 -6.03 5.29
CA VAL A 251 0.11 -6.86 4.10
C VAL A 251 -1.14 -7.68 3.75
N TYR A 252 -2.19 -6.99 3.33
CA TYR A 252 -3.48 -7.61 3.05
C TYR A 252 -4.35 -6.71 2.17
N SER A 253 -5.16 -7.31 1.28
CA SER A 253 -5.99 -6.59 0.31
C SER A 253 -7.49 -6.60 0.65
N GLY A 254 -7.90 -7.23 1.74
CA GLY A 254 -9.30 -7.36 2.17
C GLY A 254 -9.75 -6.29 3.16
N ASN A 255 -10.87 -6.58 3.82
CA ASN A 255 -11.43 -5.73 4.87
C ASN A 255 -10.45 -5.58 6.04
N PHE A 256 -10.15 -4.35 6.44
CA PHE A 256 -9.23 -4.05 7.52
C PHE A 256 -9.83 -3.07 8.54
N LEU A 257 -9.28 -3.11 9.75
CA LEU A 257 -9.52 -2.13 10.81
C LEU A 257 -8.17 -1.61 11.32
N GLY A 258 -7.98 -0.28 11.25
CA GLY A 258 -6.93 0.44 11.96
C GLY A 258 -7.55 1.30 13.05
N GLN A 259 -7.06 1.19 14.28
CA GLN A 259 -7.69 1.82 15.44
C GLN A 259 -6.66 2.37 16.41
N VAL A 260 -7.01 3.48 17.04
CA VAL A 260 -6.29 4.05 18.18
C VAL A 260 -7.28 4.25 19.32
N GLU A 261 -6.93 3.79 20.53
CA GLU A 261 -7.70 3.95 21.76
C GLU A 261 -6.83 4.62 22.82
N VAL A 262 -7.36 5.65 23.47
CA VAL A 262 -6.73 6.35 24.60
C VAL A 262 -7.56 6.09 25.85
N ASP A 263 -6.91 5.60 26.90
CA ASP A 263 -7.56 5.30 28.18
C ASP A 263 -7.59 6.51 29.14
N GLU A 264 -8.11 6.31 30.35
CA GLU A 264 -8.25 7.35 31.37
C GLU A 264 -6.94 7.86 31.97
N TRP A 265 -5.83 7.14 31.73
CA TRP A 265 -4.47 7.56 32.14
C TRP A 265 -3.66 8.17 30.99
N ASN A 266 -4.28 8.38 29.84
CA ASN A 266 -3.64 8.84 28.60
C ASN A 266 -2.62 7.83 28.04
N TYR A 267 -2.83 6.53 28.26
CA TYR A 267 -2.11 5.50 27.53
C TYR A 267 -2.80 5.25 26.19
N THR A 268 -2.01 5.02 25.16
CA THR A 268 -2.49 4.84 23.80
C THR A 268 -2.28 3.40 23.36
N ARG A 269 -3.31 2.79 22.78
CA ARG A 269 -3.24 1.49 22.09
C ARG A 269 -3.54 1.70 20.61
N MET A 270 -2.56 1.37 19.76
CA MET A 270 -2.69 1.38 18.31
C MET A 270 -2.80 -0.06 17.80
N MET A 271 -3.75 -0.34 16.90
CA MET A 271 -4.03 -1.68 16.39
C MET A 271 -4.30 -1.66 14.89
N LEU A 272 -3.85 -2.72 14.18
CA LEU A 272 -4.16 -2.93 12.76
C LEU A 272 -4.30 -4.44 12.47
N GLY A 273 -5.33 -4.80 11.70
CA GLY A 273 -5.58 -6.18 11.28
C GLY A 273 -6.84 -6.33 10.43
N ILE A 274 -7.33 -7.57 10.29
CA ILE A 274 -8.60 -7.86 9.63
C ILE A 274 -9.73 -7.18 10.40
N ASN A 275 -10.67 -6.56 9.66
CA ASN A 275 -11.85 -5.95 10.25
C ASN A 275 -12.76 -7.03 10.85
N PRO A 276 -13.07 -6.97 12.17
CA PRO A 276 -13.94 -7.94 12.82
C PRO A 276 -15.41 -7.82 12.37
N ASP A 277 -15.82 -6.67 11.85
CA ASP A 277 -17.18 -6.51 11.35
C ASP A 277 -17.39 -7.40 10.12
N CYS A 278 -18.40 -8.24 10.13
CA CYS A 278 -18.69 -9.24 9.10
C CYS A 278 -17.59 -10.30 8.92
N PHE A 279 -16.78 -10.56 9.95
CA PHE A 279 -15.76 -11.60 9.97
C PHE A 279 -16.08 -12.63 11.07
N ASN A 280 -16.13 -13.90 10.70
CA ASN A 280 -16.05 -15.03 11.60
C ASN A 280 -15.26 -16.13 10.91
N TRP A 281 -14.47 -16.88 11.66
CA TRP A 281 -13.72 -18.02 11.13
C TRP A 281 -13.88 -19.22 12.03
N ASP A 282 -14.39 -20.33 11.49
CA ASP A 282 -14.55 -21.56 12.24
C ASP A 282 -13.22 -22.32 12.32
N LEU A 283 -12.59 -22.25 13.49
CA LEU A 283 -11.32 -22.90 13.79
C LEU A 283 -11.61 -24.32 14.32
N LYS A 284 -11.60 -25.29 13.42
CA LYS A 284 -11.84 -26.70 13.74
C LYS A 284 -10.71 -27.29 14.60
N PRO A 285 -10.94 -28.46 15.29
CA PRO A 285 -9.89 -29.16 16.00
C PRO A 285 -8.63 -29.37 15.16
N ASP A 286 -7.47 -29.17 15.76
CA ASP A 286 -6.13 -29.25 15.16
C ASP A 286 -5.83 -28.32 13.96
N ASN A 287 -6.75 -27.41 13.65
CA ASN A 287 -6.52 -26.40 12.62
C ASN A 287 -5.89 -25.15 13.20
N SER A 288 -5.29 -24.33 12.31
CA SER A 288 -4.77 -23.02 12.65
C SER A 288 -5.31 -21.93 11.74
N PHE A 289 -5.33 -20.70 12.25
CA PHE A 289 -5.61 -19.47 11.51
C PHE A 289 -4.39 -18.56 11.61
N ILE A 290 -3.90 -18.08 10.46
CA ILE A 290 -2.75 -17.18 10.38
C ILE A 290 -3.24 -15.79 9.99
N THR A 291 -2.93 -14.78 10.81
CA THR A 291 -3.26 -13.39 10.50
C THR A 291 -2.32 -12.83 9.43
N PRO A 292 -2.75 -11.84 8.63
CA PRO A 292 -1.87 -11.09 7.74
C PRO A 292 -0.72 -10.42 8.51
N GLU A 293 0.40 -10.20 7.85
CA GLU A 293 1.52 -9.46 8.43
C GLU A 293 1.21 -7.96 8.51
N VAL A 294 1.71 -7.31 9.56
CA VAL A 294 1.75 -5.86 9.71
C VAL A 294 3.20 -5.42 9.82
N LEU A 295 3.57 -4.45 9.00
CA LEU A 295 4.81 -3.71 9.13
C LEU A 295 4.62 -2.62 10.20
N VAL A 296 5.18 -2.80 11.39
CA VAL A 296 5.16 -1.81 12.47
C VAL A 296 6.44 -1.02 12.41
N GLY A 297 6.35 0.29 12.19
CA GLY A 297 7.48 1.19 11.93
C GLY A 297 7.68 2.23 13.02
N TYR A 298 8.94 2.65 13.19
CA TYR A 298 9.37 3.75 14.04
C TYR A 298 10.27 4.71 13.28
N SER A 299 10.16 5.99 13.57
CA SER A 299 11.10 7.03 13.11
C SER A 299 11.20 8.17 14.10
N ASP A 300 12.38 8.75 14.26
CA ASP A 300 12.61 10.03 14.95
C ASP A 300 12.90 11.19 13.96
N GLU A 301 12.78 10.89 12.66
CA GLU A 301 12.93 11.84 11.56
C GLU A 301 11.56 12.22 10.93
N GLY A 302 10.50 12.25 11.76
CA GLY A 302 9.15 12.59 11.33
C GLY A 302 8.53 11.56 10.36
N LEU A 303 7.40 11.95 9.77
CA LEU A 303 6.69 11.09 8.79
C LEU A 303 7.51 10.83 7.52
N ASP A 304 8.40 11.74 7.12
CA ASP A 304 9.27 11.54 5.97
C ASP A 304 10.30 10.43 6.23
N GLY A 305 10.88 10.39 7.44
CA GLY A 305 11.76 9.30 7.88
C GLY A 305 11.03 7.97 7.92
N LEU A 306 9.84 7.92 8.51
CA LEU A 306 8.99 6.73 8.56
C LEU A 306 8.65 6.21 7.16
N ALA A 307 8.30 7.10 6.23
CA ALA A 307 7.98 6.75 4.85
C ALA A 307 9.20 6.18 4.09
N ARG A 308 10.42 6.67 4.36
CA ARG A 308 11.65 6.10 3.78
C ARG A 308 11.92 4.69 4.30
N GLU A 309 11.68 4.43 5.59
CA GLU A 309 11.80 3.07 6.15
C GLU A 309 10.79 2.12 5.50
N TYR A 310 9.51 2.53 5.33
CA TYR A 310 8.51 1.73 4.59
C TYR A 310 8.93 1.50 3.14
N SER A 311 9.42 2.53 2.45
CA SER A 311 9.86 2.41 1.05
C SER A 311 10.96 1.37 0.90
N SER A 312 11.98 1.43 1.75
CA SER A 312 13.08 0.46 1.77
C SER A 312 12.58 -0.96 2.07
N MET A 313 11.71 -1.10 3.09
CA MET A 313 11.17 -2.38 3.50
C MET A 313 10.32 -3.03 2.39
N ILE A 314 9.46 -2.26 1.73
CA ILE A 314 8.57 -2.75 0.68
C ILE A 314 9.38 -3.16 -0.56
N GLU A 315 10.33 -2.33 -0.98
CA GLU A 315 11.16 -2.62 -2.15
C GLU A 315 12.03 -3.88 -1.95
N ASN A 316 12.64 -4.05 -0.78
CA ASN A 316 13.58 -5.14 -0.55
C ASN A 316 12.93 -6.44 -0.07
N HIS A 317 11.74 -6.37 0.58
CA HIS A 317 11.19 -7.51 1.32
C HIS A 317 9.71 -7.84 1.01
N ILE A 318 9.04 -7.09 0.13
CA ILE A 318 7.67 -7.38 -0.33
C ILE A 318 7.64 -7.62 -1.85
N ILE A 319 8.14 -6.64 -2.63
CA ILE A 319 8.13 -6.72 -4.10
C ILE A 319 9.14 -7.77 -4.54
N ASP A 320 8.79 -8.57 -5.56
CA ASP A 320 9.71 -9.56 -6.11
C ASP A 320 11.01 -8.88 -6.61
N SER A 321 12.15 -9.35 -6.09
CA SER A 321 13.47 -8.76 -6.30
C SER A 321 13.87 -8.62 -7.78
N LYS A 322 13.31 -9.45 -8.68
CA LYS A 322 13.56 -9.33 -10.13
C LYS A 322 13.11 -7.98 -10.69
N TRP A 323 12.02 -7.39 -10.14
CA TRP A 323 11.49 -6.11 -10.56
C TRP A 323 12.24 -4.91 -10.01
N LEU A 324 13.08 -5.09 -9.00
CA LEU A 324 13.93 -4.01 -8.45
C LEU A 324 15.10 -3.68 -9.38
N SER A 325 15.60 -4.67 -10.12
CA SER A 325 16.72 -4.49 -11.05
C SER A 325 16.29 -4.14 -12.48
N LYS A 326 15.04 -4.42 -12.84
CA LYS A 326 14.47 -4.10 -14.15
C LYS A 326 13.67 -2.80 -14.09
N PRO A 327 14.02 -1.76 -14.86
CA PRO A 327 13.18 -0.57 -14.96
C PRO A 327 11.82 -0.93 -15.56
N ARG A 328 10.74 -0.33 -15.04
CA ARG A 328 9.41 -0.47 -15.66
C ARG A 328 9.45 0.12 -17.06
N PRO A 329 8.77 -0.49 -18.05
CA PRO A 329 8.69 0.06 -19.38
C PRO A 329 7.93 1.40 -19.38
N ILE A 330 8.25 2.29 -20.31
CA ILE A 330 7.41 3.46 -20.59
C ILE A 330 6.18 2.96 -21.33
N VAL A 331 5.04 2.99 -20.64
CA VAL A 331 3.77 2.45 -21.14
C VAL A 331 3.05 3.48 -22.00
N TYR A 332 2.44 3.03 -23.09
CA TYR A 332 1.34 3.73 -23.73
C TYR A 332 0.05 2.95 -23.50
N ASN A 333 -0.95 3.60 -22.90
CA ASN A 333 -2.27 3.01 -22.68
C ASN A 333 -3.29 3.64 -23.64
N SER A 334 -4.14 2.82 -24.28
CA SER A 334 -5.09 3.27 -25.28
C SER A 334 -6.36 3.92 -24.71
N TRP A 335 -6.61 3.86 -23.37
CA TRP A 335 -7.91 4.22 -22.78
C TRP A 335 -8.33 5.66 -23.09
N GLU A 336 -7.61 6.67 -22.58
CA GLU A 336 -7.99 8.07 -22.81
C GLU A 336 -7.80 8.53 -24.26
N ALA A 337 -7.18 7.72 -25.12
CA ALA A 337 -7.03 8.05 -26.54
C ALA A 337 -8.29 7.74 -27.35
N ILE A 338 -8.89 6.56 -27.14
CA ILE A 338 -9.97 6.07 -28.00
C ILE A 338 -11.13 5.41 -27.23
N TYR A 339 -11.02 5.19 -25.93
CA TYR A 339 -12.02 4.46 -25.13
C TYR A 339 -12.49 3.17 -25.81
N PHE A 340 -13.79 3.00 -25.99
CA PHE A 340 -14.39 1.84 -26.69
C PHE A 340 -14.41 1.96 -28.24
N ASP A 341 -13.98 3.08 -28.82
CA ASP A 341 -13.93 3.26 -30.27
C ASP A 341 -12.64 2.64 -30.84
N MET A 342 -12.46 1.34 -30.62
CA MET A 342 -11.26 0.61 -31.02
C MET A 342 -11.52 -0.36 -32.18
N ASN A 343 -10.53 -0.49 -33.04
CA ASN A 343 -10.36 -1.54 -34.04
C ASN A 343 -8.86 -1.78 -34.30
N GLU A 344 -8.51 -2.87 -34.97
CA GLU A 344 -7.13 -3.30 -35.20
C GLU A 344 -6.28 -2.18 -35.83
N ASP A 345 -6.81 -1.47 -36.82
CA ASP A 345 -6.05 -0.43 -37.56
C ASP A 345 -5.74 0.78 -36.68
N LYS A 346 -6.74 1.31 -35.95
CA LYS A 346 -6.54 2.42 -35.00
C LYS A 346 -5.52 2.08 -33.91
N LEU A 347 -5.65 0.88 -33.34
CA LEU A 347 -4.73 0.40 -32.30
C LEU A 347 -3.31 0.27 -32.84
N TYR A 348 -3.14 -0.25 -34.06
CA TYR A 348 -1.82 -0.39 -34.69
C TYR A 348 -1.20 0.96 -35.02
N ASP A 349 -1.97 1.92 -35.56
CA ASP A 349 -1.50 3.28 -35.82
C ASP A 349 -1.01 3.97 -34.56
N LEU A 350 -1.73 3.84 -33.43
CA LEU A 350 -1.29 4.36 -32.14
C LEU A 350 -0.01 3.67 -31.65
N ALA A 351 0.10 2.35 -31.85
CA ALA A 351 1.29 1.59 -31.45
C ALA A 351 2.54 2.03 -32.24
N VAL A 352 2.42 2.23 -33.55
CA VAL A 352 3.51 2.73 -34.39
C VAL A 352 3.97 4.12 -33.91
N LYS A 353 3.02 5.05 -33.64
CA LYS A 353 3.35 6.38 -33.11
C LYS A 353 3.98 6.33 -31.73
N ALA A 354 3.47 5.47 -30.82
CA ALA A 354 4.06 5.27 -29.51
C ALA A 354 5.52 4.80 -29.62
N LYS A 355 5.81 3.88 -30.55
CA LYS A 355 7.17 3.41 -30.84
C LYS A 355 8.04 4.54 -31.36
N ASP A 356 7.55 5.34 -32.31
CA ASP A 356 8.31 6.46 -32.92
C ASP A 356 8.65 7.54 -31.90
N LEU A 357 7.80 7.71 -30.87
CA LEU A 357 8.06 8.60 -29.74
C LEU A 357 9.05 8.01 -28.73
N GLY A 358 9.30 6.70 -28.76
CA GLY A 358 10.26 6.01 -27.89
C GLY A 358 9.66 5.30 -26.69
N MET A 359 8.34 5.10 -26.66
CA MET A 359 7.64 4.27 -25.65
C MET A 359 8.04 2.81 -25.81
N GLU A 360 7.83 1.98 -24.78
CA GLU A 360 8.40 0.63 -24.68
C GLU A 360 7.35 -0.48 -24.58
N CYS A 361 6.13 -0.15 -24.13
CA CYS A 361 5.01 -1.09 -24.00
C CYS A 361 3.72 -0.46 -24.53
N PHE A 362 2.97 -1.21 -25.32
CA PHE A 362 1.64 -0.84 -25.81
C PHE A 362 0.57 -1.65 -25.12
N VAL A 363 -0.37 -0.99 -24.43
CA VAL A 363 -1.45 -1.63 -23.67
C VAL A 363 -2.79 -1.32 -24.31
N VAL A 364 -3.51 -2.37 -24.71
CA VAL A 364 -4.91 -2.29 -25.10
C VAL A 364 -5.78 -2.38 -23.87
N ASP A 365 -6.45 -1.30 -23.52
CA ASP A 365 -7.34 -1.19 -22.36
C ASP A 365 -8.71 -1.83 -22.61
N ASP A 366 -9.73 -1.57 -21.79
CA ASP A 366 -11.08 -2.15 -21.84
C ASP A 366 -11.73 -2.03 -23.23
N GLY A 367 -12.41 -3.10 -23.70
CA GLY A 367 -13.16 -3.10 -24.97
C GLY A 367 -12.71 -4.15 -25.99
N TRP A 368 -11.65 -4.90 -25.75
CA TRP A 368 -11.04 -5.84 -26.71
C TRP A 368 -11.73 -7.21 -26.81
N PHE A 369 -12.58 -7.58 -25.87
CA PHE A 369 -13.15 -8.93 -25.71
C PHE A 369 -14.65 -9.01 -26.01
N SER A 370 -15.11 -10.18 -26.44
CA SER A 370 -16.51 -10.50 -26.69
C SER A 370 -17.28 -9.39 -27.42
N LYS A 371 -18.41 -8.94 -26.88
CA LYS A 371 -19.24 -7.84 -27.40
C LYS A 371 -19.02 -6.53 -26.61
N ARG A 372 -17.94 -6.41 -25.86
CA ARG A 372 -17.61 -5.27 -25.01
C ARG A 372 -17.36 -4.00 -25.84
N ARG A 373 -18.37 -3.15 -26.02
CA ARG A 373 -18.31 -1.85 -26.71
C ARG A 373 -18.79 -0.71 -25.84
N ASN A 374 -18.99 -1.00 -24.58
CA ASN A 374 -19.35 -0.06 -23.50
C ASN A 374 -19.13 -0.78 -22.17
N ASP A 375 -19.26 -0.06 -21.07
CA ASP A 375 -19.03 -0.55 -19.70
C ASP A 375 -20.16 -1.43 -19.13
N ARG A 376 -21.14 -1.89 -19.96
CA ARG A 376 -22.36 -2.55 -19.50
C ARG A 376 -22.50 -4.01 -19.87
N SER A 377 -21.49 -4.60 -20.49
CA SER A 377 -21.61 -5.93 -21.07
C SER A 377 -20.34 -6.76 -20.98
N SER A 378 -20.49 -8.09 -21.12
CA SER A 378 -19.46 -9.07 -21.47
C SER A 378 -18.39 -9.38 -20.42
N LEU A 379 -18.32 -8.72 -19.27
CA LEU A 379 -17.40 -9.14 -18.20
C LEU A 379 -17.67 -10.60 -17.81
N GLY A 380 -16.61 -11.38 -17.61
CA GLY A 380 -16.66 -12.82 -17.37
C GLY A 380 -16.42 -13.68 -18.62
N ASP A 381 -16.59 -13.12 -19.82
CA ASP A 381 -16.36 -13.82 -21.10
C ASP A 381 -15.08 -13.29 -21.75
N TRP A 382 -13.92 -13.75 -21.30
CA TRP A 382 -12.61 -13.29 -21.77
C TRP A 382 -12.22 -13.94 -23.10
N THR A 383 -13.01 -13.72 -24.14
CA THR A 383 -12.77 -14.19 -25.51
C THR A 383 -12.46 -13.04 -26.44
N VAL A 384 -11.46 -13.18 -27.29
CA VAL A 384 -11.03 -12.11 -28.21
C VAL A 384 -12.16 -11.75 -29.19
N SER A 385 -12.45 -10.44 -29.30
CA SER A 385 -13.46 -9.94 -30.20
C SER A 385 -12.97 -9.98 -31.66
N GLN A 386 -13.68 -10.73 -32.52
CA GLN A 386 -13.42 -10.78 -33.97
C GLN A 386 -13.76 -9.46 -34.67
N GLU A 387 -14.59 -8.62 -34.06
CA GLU A 387 -14.92 -7.29 -34.58
C GLU A 387 -13.74 -6.34 -34.42
N VAL A 388 -13.03 -6.40 -33.27
CA VAL A 388 -11.82 -5.59 -33.01
C VAL A 388 -10.61 -6.18 -33.72
N PHE A 389 -10.42 -7.49 -33.65
CA PHE A 389 -9.27 -8.21 -34.18
C PHE A 389 -9.73 -9.24 -35.24
N PRO A 390 -10.08 -8.83 -36.46
CA PRO A 390 -10.56 -9.75 -37.49
C PRO A 390 -9.53 -10.82 -37.90
N ASN A 391 -8.24 -10.54 -37.71
CA ASN A 391 -7.15 -11.47 -37.98
C ASN A 391 -6.71 -12.27 -36.72
N GLY A 392 -7.42 -12.10 -35.61
CA GLY A 392 -7.10 -12.70 -34.31
C GLY A 392 -6.00 -11.99 -33.54
N ILE A 393 -6.02 -12.16 -32.21
CA ILE A 393 -5.09 -11.46 -31.30
C ILE A 393 -3.63 -11.90 -31.49
N LYS A 394 -3.40 -13.14 -31.88
CA LYS A 394 -2.06 -13.67 -32.18
C LYS A 394 -1.37 -12.88 -33.29
N ALA A 395 -2.11 -12.55 -34.37
CA ALA A 395 -1.59 -11.76 -35.47
C ALA A 395 -1.29 -10.31 -35.03
N PHE A 396 -2.18 -9.73 -34.22
CA PHE A 396 -2.00 -8.40 -33.67
C PHE A 396 -0.82 -8.32 -32.70
N GLY A 397 -0.71 -9.23 -31.74
CA GLY A 397 0.42 -9.30 -30.80
C GLY A 397 1.76 -9.43 -31.53
N LYS A 398 1.80 -10.29 -32.58
CA LYS A 398 2.99 -10.39 -33.42
C LYS A 398 3.34 -9.06 -34.08
N LYS A 399 2.38 -8.31 -34.65
CA LYS A 399 2.62 -6.99 -35.24
C LYS A 399 3.24 -6.00 -34.23
N ILE A 400 2.76 -6.00 -32.97
CA ILE A 400 3.28 -5.16 -31.88
C ILE A 400 4.74 -5.54 -31.55
N HIS A 401 5.02 -6.85 -31.41
CA HIS A 401 6.38 -7.31 -31.17
C HIS A 401 7.32 -7.04 -32.36
N ASP A 402 6.85 -7.19 -33.59
CA ASP A 402 7.66 -6.95 -34.81
C ASP A 402 8.13 -5.48 -34.91
N ILE A 403 7.37 -4.52 -34.37
CA ILE A 403 7.82 -3.13 -34.26
C ILE A 403 8.67 -2.85 -33.00
N GLY A 404 8.91 -3.87 -32.16
CA GLY A 404 9.77 -3.82 -30.98
C GLY A 404 9.14 -3.15 -29.76
N LEU A 405 7.85 -3.33 -29.56
CA LEU A 405 7.13 -2.98 -28.32
C LEU A 405 6.75 -4.25 -27.54
N MET A 406 6.74 -4.17 -26.21
CA MET A 406 6.02 -5.10 -25.36
C MET A 406 4.52 -4.97 -25.62
N PHE A 407 3.76 -6.06 -25.45
CA PHE A 407 2.33 -6.07 -25.65
C PHE A 407 1.58 -6.37 -24.37
N GLY A 408 0.60 -5.54 -24.02
CA GLY A 408 -0.23 -5.65 -22.83
C GLY A 408 -1.72 -5.54 -23.11
N MET A 409 -2.51 -6.16 -22.23
CA MET A 409 -3.98 -6.10 -22.28
C MET A 409 -4.58 -5.91 -20.89
N TRP A 410 -5.75 -5.27 -20.84
CA TRP A 410 -6.54 -5.05 -19.64
C TRP A 410 -7.44 -6.25 -19.31
N PHE A 411 -7.59 -6.56 -18.03
CA PHE A 411 -8.52 -7.55 -17.50
C PHE A 411 -9.19 -7.03 -16.22
N GLU A 412 -10.45 -7.41 -16.00
CA GLU A 412 -11.21 -7.24 -14.75
C GLU A 412 -11.79 -8.60 -14.31
N PRO A 413 -10.93 -9.53 -13.87
CA PRO A 413 -11.28 -10.95 -13.78
C PRO A 413 -12.23 -11.31 -12.63
N GLU A 414 -12.40 -10.41 -11.67
CA GLU A 414 -13.25 -10.59 -10.48
C GLU A 414 -14.71 -10.18 -10.73
N MET A 415 -15.02 -9.68 -11.93
CA MET A 415 -16.33 -9.13 -12.26
C MET A 415 -17.03 -9.91 -13.37
N ILE A 416 -18.35 -9.81 -13.37
CA ILE A 416 -19.21 -10.48 -14.34
C ILE A 416 -20.40 -9.58 -14.73
N SER A 417 -20.74 -9.55 -16.02
CA SER A 417 -21.91 -8.83 -16.54
C SER A 417 -23.14 -9.72 -16.60
N PRO A 418 -24.35 -9.19 -16.38
CA PRO A 418 -25.60 -9.96 -16.43
C PRO A 418 -25.88 -10.60 -17.78
N ASP A 419 -25.32 -10.05 -18.85
CA ASP A 419 -25.52 -10.53 -20.23
C ASP A 419 -24.47 -11.58 -20.67
N SER A 420 -23.40 -11.78 -19.86
CA SER A 420 -22.34 -12.73 -20.19
C SER A 420 -22.85 -14.17 -20.30
N GLN A 421 -22.13 -14.99 -21.07
CA GLN A 421 -22.40 -16.40 -21.16
C GLN A 421 -22.12 -17.12 -19.84
N LEU A 422 -21.02 -16.72 -19.18
CA LEU A 422 -20.65 -17.24 -17.88
C LEU A 422 -21.75 -17.05 -16.83
N PHE A 423 -22.39 -15.86 -16.77
CA PHE A 423 -23.49 -15.62 -15.83
C PHE A 423 -24.73 -16.49 -16.14
N LYS A 424 -25.04 -16.72 -17.42
CA LYS A 424 -26.18 -17.58 -17.84
C LYS A 424 -25.94 -19.03 -17.47
N GLU A 425 -24.71 -19.50 -17.57
CA GLU A 425 -24.32 -20.89 -17.25
C GLU A 425 -24.20 -21.11 -15.73
N HIS A 426 -23.70 -20.12 -15.02
CA HIS A 426 -23.39 -20.20 -13.59
C HIS A 426 -23.89 -18.96 -12.80
N PRO A 427 -25.20 -18.75 -12.68
CA PRO A 427 -25.75 -17.62 -11.94
C PRO A 427 -25.45 -17.71 -10.43
N ASP A 428 -25.14 -18.90 -9.93
CA ASP A 428 -24.73 -19.20 -8.55
C ASP A 428 -23.27 -18.85 -8.23
N TRP A 429 -22.47 -18.48 -9.23
CA TRP A 429 -21.07 -18.04 -9.05
C TRP A 429 -20.94 -16.55 -8.70
N VAL A 430 -22.06 -15.86 -8.61
CA VAL A 430 -22.09 -14.44 -8.22
C VAL A 430 -22.25 -14.31 -6.72
N VAL A 431 -21.56 -13.35 -6.13
CA VAL A 431 -21.77 -12.93 -4.74
C VAL A 431 -23.16 -12.33 -4.61
N ALA A 432 -24.10 -13.08 -4.05
CA ALA A 432 -25.51 -12.70 -4.00
C ALA A 432 -26.23 -13.36 -2.82
N HIS A 433 -26.86 -12.56 -1.95
CA HIS A 433 -27.65 -13.09 -0.84
C HIS A 433 -29.02 -13.59 -1.34
N PRO A 434 -29.46 -14.83 -1.00
CA PRO A 434 -30.65 -15.46 -1.56
C PRO A 434 -31.96 -14.73 -1.24
N PHE A 435 -31.99 -13.93 -0.16
CA PHE A 435 -33.18 -13.21 0.31
C PHE A 435 -33.08 -11.69 0.13
N SER A 436 -32.05 -11.20 -0.53
CA SER A 436 -31.85 -9.78 -0.80
C SER A 436 -31.86 -9.48 -2.29
N ARG A 437 -32.18 -8.24 -2.63
CA ARG A 437 -31.98 -7.79 -4.01
C ARG A 437 -30.50 -7.88 -4.35
N LEU A 438 -30.18 -8.22 -5.57
CA LEU A 438 -28.83 -8.14 -6.09
C LEU A 438 -28.56 -6.68 -6.52
N SER A 439 -27.73 -5.98 -5.76
CA SER A 439 -27.33 -4.61 -6.09
C SER A 439 -26.41 -4.59 -7.29
N ILE A 440 -26.64 -3.68 -8.21
CA ILE A 440 -25.80 -3.50 -9.39
C ILE A 440 -25.02 -2.19 -9.27
N ALA A 441 -23.72 -2.24 -9.53
CA ALA A 441 -22.85 -1.07 -9.66
C ALA A 441 -22.03 -1.22 -10.95
N ARG A 442 -21.87 -0.16 -11.74
CA ARG A 442 -21.24 -0.17 -13.06
C ARG A 442 -21.80 -1.24 -14.02
N ASN A 443 -23.07 -1.62 -13.85
CA ASN A 443 -23.75 -2.68 -14.62
C ASN A 443 -23.07 -4.05 -14.52
N GLN A 444 -22.40 -4.36 -13.40
CA GLN A 444 -21.67 -5.59 -13.16
C GLN A 444 -21.90 -6.13 -11.75
N TYR A 445 -21.61 -7.42 -11.56
CA TYR A 445 -21.62 -8.13 -10.29
C TYR A 445 -20.20 -8.61 -9.96
N CYS A 446 -19.97 -9.02 -8.70
CA CYS A 446 -18.74 -9.68 -8.28
C CYS A 446 -18.87 -11.20 -8.42
N LEU A 447 -17.83 -11.85 -8.95
CA LEU A 447 -17.67 -13.30 -8.89
C LEU A 447 -17.28 -13.73 -7.47
N ASP A 448 -17.71 -14.91 -7.07
CA ASP A 448 -17.38 -15.54 -5.80
C ASP A 448 -16.00 -16.22 -5.86
N PHE A 449 -14.95 -15.48 -5.55
CA PHE A 449 -13.59 -16.03 -5.52
C PHE A 449 -13.31 -16.90 -4.27
N SER A 450 -14.28 -17.09 -3.38
CA SER A 450 -14.19 -18.15 -2.37
C SER A 450 -14.43 -19.54 -2.97
N ASN A 451 -14.99 -19.61 -4.20
CA ASN A 451 -15.24 -20.84 -4.94
C ASN A 451 -14.06 -21.19 -5.87
N PRO A 452 -13.36 -22.33 -5.65
CA PRO A 452 -12.23 -22.75 -6.50
C PRO A 452 -12.59 -22.96 -7.98
N GLU A 453 -13.83 -23.37 -8.29
CA GLU A 453 -14.28 -23.58 -9.67
C GLU A 453 -14.33 -22.28 -10.47
N VAL A 454 -14.70 -21.17 -9.81
CA VAL A 454 -14.65 -19.82 -10.38
C VAL A 454 -13.21 -19.45 -10.73
N ILE A 455 -12.29 -19.66 -9.78
CA ILE A 455 -10.86 -19.39 -9.99
C ILE A 455 -10.31 -20.20 -11.17
N ASP A 456 -10.63 -21.49 -11.22
CA ASP A 456 -10.20 -22.39 -12.30
C ASP A 456 -10.73 -21.96 -13.67
N CYS A 457 -11.99 -21.50 -13.75
CA CYS A 457 -12.60 -21.01 -14.97
C CYS A 457 -11.91 -19.73 -15.47
N ILE A 458 -11.79 -18.73 -14.61
CA ILE A 458 -11.15 -17.44 -14.94
C ILE A 458 -9.67 -17.65 -15.29
N TYR A 459 -8.94 -18.46 -14.53
CA TYR A 459 -7.56 -18.79 -14.84
C TYR A 459 -7.40 -19.37 -16.25
N ARG A 460 -8.24 -20.36 -16.63
CA ARG A 460 -8.18 -20.96 -17.98
C ARG A 460 -8.44 -19.94 -19.09
N GLN A 461 -9.41 -19.05 -18.91
CA GLN A 461 -9.71 -18.01 -19.88
C GLN A 461 -8.54 -17.01 -20.02
N MET A 462 -7.98 -16.52 -18.89
CA MET A 462 -6.84 -15.62 -18.92
C MET A 462 -5.61 -16.26 -19.57
N VAL A 463 -5.28 -17.50 -19.20
CA VAL A 463 -4.16 -18.25 -19.78
C VAL A 463 -4.31 -18.40 -21.29
N ALA A 464 -5.51 -18.71 -21.79
CA ALA A 464 -5.77 -18.84 -23.22
C ALA A 464 -5.43 -17.54 -23.98
N VAL A 465 -5.83 -16.39 -23.46
CA VAL A 465 -5.53 -15.09 -24.09
C VAL A 465 -4.05 -14.74 -23.95
N ILE A 466 -3.46 -14.94 -22.78
CA ILE A 466 -2.03 -14.67 -22.54
C ILE A 466 -1.16 -15.47 -23.51
N ASP A 467 -1.42 -16.77 -23.64
CA ASP A 467 -0.66 -17.66 -24.51
C ASP A 467 -0.88 -17.31 -26.01
N GLU A 468 -2.13 -17.04 -26.42
CA GLU A 468 -2.46 -16.71 -27.81
C GLU A 468 -1.87 -15.38 -28.25
N ALA A 469 -1.98 -14.33 -27.40
CA ALA A 469 -1.48 -12.99 -27.68
C ALA A 469 0.03 -12.84 -27.42
N ASN A 470 0.65 -13.80 -26.72
CA ASN A 470 2.02 -13.73 -26.19
C ASN A 470 2.23 -12.47 -25.37
N LEU A 471 1.41 -12.27 -24.32
CA LEU A 471 1.43 -11.04 -23.52
C LEU A 471 2.69 -10.91 -22.67
N ASP A 472 3.24 -9.70 -22.64
CA ASP A 472 4.32 -9.26 -21.72
C ASP A 472 3.78 -8.52 -20.49
N TYR A 473 2.50 -8.05 -20.58
CA TYR A 473 1.94 -7.12 -19.62
C TYR A 473 0.43 -7.33 -19.44
N ILE A 474 -0.03 -7.17 -18.20
CA ILE A 474 -1.46 -7.15 -17.85
C ILE A 474 -1.73 -5.90 -17.00
N LYS A 475 -2.79 -5.15 -17.33
CA LYS A 475 -3.45 -4.22 -16.42
C LYS A 475 -4.62 -4.94 -15.77
N TRP A 476 -4.54 -5.18 -14.45
CA TRP A 476 -5.55 -5.90 -13.68
C TRP A 476 -6.43 -4.94 -12.91
N ASP A 477 -7.68 -4.82 -13.29
CA ASP A 477 -8.65 -3.89 -12.71
C ASP A 477 -9.67 -4.56 -11.78
N HIS A 478 -10.31 -3.73 -10.93
CA HIS A 478 -11.36 -4.13 -10.01
C HIS A 478 -12.29 -2.93 -9.74
N ASN A 479 -13.40 -2.84 -10.46
CA ASN A 479 -14.20 -1.61 -10.49
C ASN A 479 -15.49 -1.65 -9.67
N ARG A 480 -15.72 -2.71 -8.89
CA ARG A 480 -16.91 -2.84 -8.07
C ARG A 480 -16.60 -3.44 -6.71
N ASN A 481 -17.06 -2.77 -5.65
CA ASN A 481 -17.00 -3.31 -4.29
C ASN A 481 -18.07 -4.40 -4.07
N ILE A 482 -17.80 -5.32 -3.14
CA ILE A 482 -18.75 -6.33 -2.69
C ILE A 482 -19.80 -5.65 -1.81
N THR A 483 -21.07 -6.00 -2.05
CA THR A 483 -22.22 -5.44 -1.31
C THR A 483 -22.90 -6.53 -0.47
N GLU A 484 -23.86 -7.27 -1.00
CA GLU A 484 -24.59 -8.30 -0.29
C GLU A 484 -23.73 -9.58 -0.19
N ALA A 485 -22.76 -9.57 0.71
CA ALA A 485 -21.75 -10.61 0.85
C ALA A 485 -22.36 -11.95 1.28
N TYR A 486 -22.46 -12.88 0.34
CA TYR A 486 -22.92 -14.23 0.56
C TYR A 486 -22.39 -15.15 -0.54
N SER A 487 -21.96 -16.33 -0.16
CA SER A 487 -21.42 -17.35 -1.06
C SER A 487 -22.30 -18.61 -1.05
N HIS A 488 -22.85 -18.95 -2.20
CA HIS A 488 -23.54 -20.24 -2.39
C HIS A 488 -22.60 -21.44 -2.25
N TYR A 489 -21.32 -21.25 -2.60
CA TYR A 489 -20.30 -22.26 -2.41
C TYR A 489 -20.06 -22.56 -0.92
N LEU A 490 -19.91 -21.51 -0.10
CA LEU A 490 -19.72 -21.70 1.35
C LEU A 490 -20.95 -22.37 1.99
N GLU A 491 -22.17 -21.97 1.60
CA GLU A 491 -23.40 -22.59 2.09
C GLU A 491 -23.43 -24.09 1.75
N SER A 492 -23.19 -24.44 0.49
CA SER A 492 -23.22 -25.83 0.01
C SER A 492 -22.17 -26.72 0.64
N ASN A 493 -21.07 -26.14 1.14
CA ASN A 493 -19.98 -26.86 1.79
C ASN A 493 -19.98 -26.72 3.33
N ASN A 494 -21.06 -26.18 3.93
CA ASN A 494 -21.21 -25.98 5.37
C ASN A 494 -20.08 -25.15 6.00
N TYR A 495 -19.57 -24.12 5.30
CA TYR A 495 -18.69 -23.12 5.84
C TYR A 495 -19.48 -21.95 6.43
N ASN A 496 -18.89 -21.28 7.41
CA ASN A 496 -19.47 -20.07 7.99
C ASN A 496 -19.42 -18.93 6.96
N GLN A 497 -20.55 -18.23 6.73
CA GLN A 497 -20.61 -17.10 5.81
C GLN A 497 -19.72 -15.92 6.24
N GLY A 498 -19.39 -15.79 7.53
CA GLY A 498 -18.40 -14.82 8.01
C GLY A 498 -16.98 -15.05 7.51
N GLU A 499 -16.66 -16.24 6.96
CA GLU A 499 -15.37 -16.52 6.33
C GLU A 499 -15.27 -15.95 4.91
N PHE A 500 -16.39 -15.53 4.31
CA PHE A 500 -16.48 -15.18 2.90
C PHE A 500 -15.43 -14.14 2.48
N PHE A 501 -15.37 -12.98 3.13
CA PHE A 501 -14.46 -11.91 2.73
C PHE A 501 -12.99 -12.35 2.74
N HIS A 502 -12.59 -13.11 3.76
CA HIS A 502 -11.22 -13.60 3.83
C HIS A 502 -10.94 -14.66 2.77
N ARG A 503 -11.85 -15.63 2.60
CA ARG A 503 -11.71 -16.67 1.57
C ARG A 503 -11.69 -16.09 0.15
N ASN A 504 -12.49 -15.06 -0.10
CA ASN A 504 -12.51 -14.37 -1.39
C ASN A 504 -11.13 -13.73 -1.72
N ILE A 505 -10.48 -13.14 -0.72
CA ILE A 505 -9.11 -12.60 -0.88
C ILE A 505 -8.07 -13.73 -1.05
N LEU A 506 -8.23 -14.85 -0.36
CA LEU A 506 -7.35 -16.02 -0.58
C LEU A 506 -7.48 -16.56 -2.01
N GLY A 507 -8.70 -16.58 -2.57
CA GLY A 507 -8.93 -16.95 -3.96
C GLY A 507 -8.30 -15.96 -4.95
N LEU A 508 -8.36 -14.66 -4.67
CA LEU A 508 -7.66 -13.65 -5.46
C LEU A 508 -6.14 -13.90 -5.46
N TYR A 509 -5.56 -14.16 -4.31
CA TYR A 509 -4.12 -14.46 -4.19
C TYR A 509 -3.75 -15.78 -4.89
N ASP A 510 -4.61 -16.80 -4.86
CA ASP A 510 -4.40 -18.04 -5.59
C ASP A 510 -4.33 -17.80 -7.11
N LEU A 511 -5.23 -16.97 -7.66
CA LEU A 511 -5.19 -16.62 -9.08
C LEU A 511 -3.91 -15.85 -9.46
N TYR A 512 -3.50 -14.88 -8.66
CA TYR A 512 -2.22 -14.17 -8.83
C TYR A 512 -1.02 -15.12 -8.77
N GLU A 513 -0.99 -16.00 -7.77
CA GLU A 513 0.11 -16.96 -7.57
C GLU A 513 0.24 -17.91 -8.77
N ARG A 514 -0.88 -18.43 -9.28
CA ARG A 514 -0.89 -19.32 -10.45
C ARG A 514 -0.37 -18.60 -11.70
N LEU A 515 -0.80 -17.36 -11.94
CA LEU A 515 -0.36 -16.58 -13.11
C LEU A 515 1.12 -16.20 -13.01
N THR A 516 1.57 -15.66 -11.88
CA THR A 516 2.97 -15.24 -11.69
C THR A 516 3.93 -16.43 -11.65
N SER A 517 3.48 -17.60 -11.18
CA SER A 517 4.26 -18.84 -11.23
C SER A 517 4.40 -19.40 -12.65
N ARG A 518 3.32 -19.34 -13.45
CA ARG A 518 3.32 -19.80 -14.86
C ARG A 518 4.08 -18.84 -15.77
N TYR A 519 3.94 -17.54 -15.55
CA TYR A 519 4.51 -16.47 -16.37
C TYR A 519 5.40 -15.56 -15.51
N PRO A 520 6.60 -16.02 -15.12
CA PRO A 520 7.45 -15.27 -14.19
C PRO A 520 7.91 -13.91 -14.72
N ASP A 521 7.93 -13.71 -16.04
CA ASP A 521 8.33 -12.44 -16.67
C ASP A 521 7.14 -11.54 -17.06
N LEU A 522 5.91 -11.98 -16.83
CA LEU A 522 4.71 -11.19 -17.07
C LEU A 522 4.65 -10.03 -16.05
N LEU A 523 4.59 -8.82 -16.55
CA LEU A 523 4.45 -7.62 -15.72
C LEU A 523 2.98 -7.34 -15.46
N ILE A 524 2.57 -7.30 -14.20
CA ILE A 524 1.20 -7.00 -13.81
C ILE A 524 1.16 -5.60 -13.19
N GLU A 525 0.33 -4.72 -13.74
CA GLU A 525 -0.07 -3.45 -13.15
C GLU A 525 -1.39 -3.64 -12.41
N GLY A 526 -1.42 -3.38 -11.10
CA GLY A 526 -2.66 -3.37 -10.33
C GLY A 526 -3.48 -2.12 -10.63
N CYS A 527 -4.81 -2.29 -10.74
CA CYS A 527 -5.78 -1.22 -10.82
C CYS A 527 -7.04 -1.62 -10.04
N ALA A 528 -7.76 -0.65 -9.49
CA ALA A 528 -9.05 -0.91 -8.85
C ALA A 528 -9.91 0.37 -8.91
N GLY A 529 -10.45 0.68 -10.11
CA GLY A 529 -11.01 1.99 -10.38
C GLY A 529 -10.00 3.07 -10.00
N GLY A 530 -8.80 3.00 -10.54
CA GLY A 530 -7.64 3.73 -10.07
C GLY A 530 -6.90 3.05 -8.92
N GLY A 531 -6.58 3.81 -7.88
CA GLY A 531 -5.82 3.36 -6.73
C GLY A 531 -6.64 2.80 -5.57
N GLY A 532 -7.81 2.25 -5.83
CA GLY A 532 -8.72 1.75 -4.78
C GLY A 532 -8.25 0.50 -4.07
N ARG A 533 -7.22 -0.16 -4.58
CA ARG A 533 -6.59 -1.35 -4.00
C ARG A 533 -5.05 -1.20 -4.00
N PHE A 534 -4.59 -0.01 -3.59
CA PHE A 534 -3.17 0.27 -3.43
C PHE A 534 -2.73 -0.19 -2.04
N ASP A 535 -2.28 -1.44 -1.95
CA ASP A 535 -1.92 -2.10 -0.70
C ASP A 535 -0.77 -3.10 -0.88
N LEU A 536 -0.20 -3.55 0.23
CA LEU A 536 0.97 -4.44 0.23
C LEU A 536 0.63 -5.88 -0.22
N GLY A 537 -0.62 -6.30 -0.11
CA GLY A 537 -1.07 -7.60 -0.61
C GLY A 537 -1.00 -7.67 -2.14
N ILE A 538 -1.48 -6.63 -2.83
CA ILE A 538 -1.36 -6.52 -4.29
C ILE A 538 0.09 -6.29 -4.71
N LEU A 539 0.84 -5.42 -4.01
CA LEU A 539 2.25 -5.16 -4.35
C LEU A 539 3.16 -6.38 -4.25
N TYR A 540 2.76 -7.40 -3.49
CA TYR A 540 3.47 -8.67 -3.44
C TYR A 540 3.51 -9.40 -4.80
N TYR A 541 2.46 -9.24 -5.62
CA TYR A 541 2.32 -9.87 -6.94
C TYR A 541 2.51 -8.88 -8.08
N SER A 542 2.01 -7.65 -7.91
CA SER A 542 2.05 -6.57 -8.91
C SER A 542 3.06 -5.52 -8.46
N PRO A 543 4.22 -5.37 -9.11
CA PRO A 543 5.30 -4.50 -8.62
C PRO A 543 4.97 -3.01 -8.68
N TYR A 544 3.85 -2.62 -9.28
CA TYR A 544 3.34 -1.26 -9.30
C TYR A 544 1.83 -1.23 -9.58
N ILE A 545 1.20 -0.11 -9.24
CA ILE A 545 -0.26 0.06 -9.26
C ILE A 545 -0.61 1.40 -9.89
N TRP A 546 -1.66 1.44 -10.69
CA TRP A 546 -2.27 2.66 -11.21
C TRP A 546 -2.70 3.57 -10.06
N ALA A 547 -2.12 4.77 -9.96
CA ALA A 547 -2.26 5.60 -8.77
C ALA A 547 -3.67 6.14 -8.56
N SER A 548 -4.36 6.48 -9.65
CA SER A 548 -5.73 7.03 -9.66
C SER A 548 -6.25 7.10 -11.10
N ASP A 549 -7.56 6.93 -11.29
CA ASP A 549 -8.24 7.25 -12.55
C ASP A 549 -8.28 8.77 -12.79
N ASP A 550 -8.02 9.60 -11.77
CA ASP A 550 -7.76 11.00 -11.98
C ASP A 550 -6.37 11.19 -12.58
N SER A 551 -6.33 11.46 -13.88
CA SER A 551 -5.10 11.70 -14.62
C SER A 551 -4.67 13.19 -14.64
N ASP A 552 -5.43 14.08 -13.98
CA ASP A 552 -5.08 15.50 -13.82
C ASP A 552 -3.80 15.65 -12.98
N ALA A 553 -2.77 16.26 -13.59
CA ALA A 553 -1.48 16.40 -12.94
C ALA A 553 -1.52 17.20 -11.63
N ILE A 554 -2.44 18.14 -11.48
CA ILE A 554 -2.56 18.97 -10.26
C ILE A 554 -3.19 18.18 -9.12
N GLU A 555 -4.21 17.37 -9.39
CA GLU A 555 -4.77 16.45 -8.39
C GLU A 555 -3.76 15.34 -8.04
N ARG A 556 -2.98 14.87 -9.01
CA ARG A 556 -1.92 13.89 -8.80
C ARG A 556 -0.84 14.36 -7.82
N LEU A 557 -0.60 15.66 -7.67
CA LEU A 557 0.32 16.18 -6.63
C LEU A 557 -0.10 15.72 -5.23
N LYS A 558 -1.41 15.77 -4.92
CA LYS A 558 -1.95 15.30 -3.63
C LYS A 558 -1.94 13.78 -3.52
N ILE A 559 -2.39 13.09 -4.57
CA ILE A 559 -2.49 11.63 -4.62
C ILE A 559 -1.12 10.98 -4.50
N GLN A 560 -0.12 11.46 -5.25
CA GLN A 560 1.24 10.93 -5.21
C GLN A 560 1.94 11.25 -3.88
N TYR A 561 1.78 12.46 -3.34
CA TYR A 561 2.32 12.83 -2.04
C TYR A 561 1.78 11.92 -0.93
N GLY A 562 0.46 11.77 -0.83
CA GLY A 562 -0.16 10.91 0.18
C GLY A 562 0.24 9.44 -0.01
N THR A 563 0.23 8.93 -1.25
CA THR A 563 0.66 7.55 -1.54
C THR A 563 2.09 7.31 -1.08
N SER A 564 2.99 8.26 -1.32
CA SER A 564 4.40 8.13 -0.99
C SER A 564 4.70 8.06 0.51
N LEU A 565 3.74 8.40 1.40
CA LEU A 565 3.90 8.22 2.85
C LEU A 565 3.89 6.75 3.27
N ALA A 566 3.18 5.91 2.54
CA ALA A 566 3.00 4.50 2.87
C ALA A 566 3.68 3.53 1.89
N TYR A 567 4.02 3.99 0.68
CA TYR A 567 4.51 3.17 -0.42
C TYR A 567 5.63 3.86 -1.20
N PRO A 568 6.63 3.11 -1.72
CA PRO A 568 7.70 3.69 -2.53
C PRO A 568 7.16 4.25 -3.86
N ILE A 569 7.76 5.33 -4.33
CA ILE A 569 7.37 5.96 -5.61
C ILE A 569 7.58 5.04 -6.82
N SER A 570 8.47 4.05 -6.72
CA SER A 570 8.68 3.02 -7.75
C SER A 570 7.45 2.15 -8.00
N THR A 571 6.49 2.14 -7.06
CA THR A 571 5.22 1.41 -7.16
C THR A 571 4.08 2.23 -7.78
N LEU A 572 4.31 3.50 -8.06
CA LEU A 572 3.34 4.39 -8.69
C LEU A 572 3.42 4.26 -10.21
N SER A 573 2.32 3.86 -10.85
CA SER A 573 2.12 4.03 -12.28
C SER A 573 1.53 5.41 -12.56
N ASN A 574 2.26 6.24 -13.32
CA ASN A 574 1.93 7.63 -13.57
C ASN A 574 1.94 7.93 -15.05
N HIS A 575 0.84 8.46 -15.58
CA HIS A 575 0.74 8.79 -17.01
C HIS A 575 0.65 10.29 -17.26
N VAL A 576 1.24 10.73 -18.37
CA VAL A 576 0.97 12.01 -19.00
C VAL A 576 -0.33 11.87 -19.77
N SER A 577 -1.37 12.57 -19.33
CA SER A 577 -2.71 12.52 -19.89
C SER A 577 -3.00 13.65 -20.87
N ILE A 578 -4.22 13.66 -21.41
CA ILE A 578 -4.74 14.68 -22.33
C ILE A 578 -4.94 16.03 -21.63
N THR A 579 -5.01 17.10 -22.43
CA THR A 579 -5.44 18.44 -22.01
C THR A 579 -6.44 19.01 -23.05
N PRO A 580 -7.59 19.59 -22.67
CA PRO A 580 -8.13 19.64 -21.31
C PRO A 580 -8.31 18.23 -20.70
N ASN A 581 -8.01 18.09 -19.41
CA ASN A 581 -8.14 16.80 -18.71
C ASN A 581 -9.60 16.31 -18.69
N HIS A 582 -9.85 15.02 -18.86
CA HIS A 582 -11.20 14.49 -18.99
C HIS A 582 -11.99 14.49 -17.67
N GLN A 583 -11.33 14.47 -16.50
CA GLN A 583 -12.00 14.47 -15.20
C GLN A 583 -12.29 15.87 -14.67
N THR A 584 -11.36 16.82 -14.90
CA THR A 584 -11.42 18.18 -14.31
C THR A 584 -11.67 19.29 -15.32
N LEU A 585 -11.53 19.03 -16.63
CA LEU A 585 -11.53 20.00 -17.73
C LEU A 585 -10.42 21.08 -17.59
N ARG A 586 -9.39 20.79 -16.78
CA ARG A 586 -8.25 21.69 -16.54
C ARG A 586 -7.27 21.64 -17.69
N ASN A 587 -6.76 22.82 -18.07
CA ASN A 587 -5.68 22.94 -19.03
C ASN A 587 -4.35 23.05 -18.29
N THR A 588 -3.57 21.99 -18.33
CA THR A 588 -2.26 21.92 -17.67
C THR A 588 -1.15 21.80 -18.72
N PRO A 589 -0.07 22.61 -18.64
CA PRO A 589 1.03 22.53 -19.60
C PRO A 589 1.63 21.13 -19.70
N LEU A 590 2.04 20.71 -20.90
CA LEU A 590 2.64 19.39 -21.14
C LEU A 590 3.86 19.14 -20.26
N GLN A 591 4.68 20.17 -20.05
CA GLN A 591 5.84 20.09 -19.16
C GLN A 591 5.46 19.79 -17.72
N THR A 592 4.42 20.43 -17.18
CA THR A 592 3.93 20.16 -15.82
C THR A 592 3.36 18.76 -15.69
N ARG A 593 2.55 18.30 -16.66
CA ARG A 593 2.03 16.92 -16.69
C ARG A 593 3.18 15.91 -16.66
N TYR A 594 4.23 16.13 -17.43
CA TYR A 594 5.41 15.28 -17.44
C TYR A 594 6.19 15.34 -16.12
N PHE A 595 6.47 16.53 -15.57
CA PHE A 595 7.25 16.64 -14.33
C PHE A 595 6.52 16.04 -13.12
N VAL A 596 5.19 15.97 -13.13
CA VAL A 596 4.44 15.24 -12.11
C VAL A 596 4.56 13.73 -12.34
N ALA A 597 4.38 13.27 -13.57
CA ALA A 597 4.44 11.83 -13.90
C ALA A 597 5.85 11.24 -13.76
N LEU A 598 6.91 12.04 -13.92
CA LEU A 598 8.31 11.62 -13.83
C LEU A 598 8.65 10.96 -12.47
N PHE A 599 7.99 11.38 -11.38
CA PHE A 599 8.21 10.82 -10.05
C PHE A 599 7.39 9.54 -9.83
N GLY A 600 7.63 8.55 -10.66
CA GLY A 600 7.03 7.21 -10.68
C GLY A 600 7.38 6.47 -11.96
N SER A 601 6.66 5.38 -12.26
CA SER A 601 6.79 4.66 -13.52
C SER A 601 6.02 5.43 -14.62
N LEU A 602 6.75 6.03 -15.55
CA LEU A 602 6.20 6.91 -16.57
C LEU A 602 5.41 6.14 -17.62
N GLY A 603 4.24 6.67 -17.98
CA GLY A 603 3.46 6.27 -19.14
C GLY A 603 2.81 7.47 -19.82
N TYR A 604 2.11 7.20 -20.91
CA TYR A 604 1.33 8.18 -21.67
C TYR A 604 -0.05 7.61 -21.98
N GLU A 605 -1.07 8.44 -21.84
CA GLU A 605 -2.47 8.07 -22.03
C GLU A 605 -3.22 9.26 -22.64
N LEU A 606 -3.04 9.46 -23.95
CA LEU A 606 -3.61 10.57 -24.71
C LEU A 606 -3.65 10.20 -26.20
N ASP A 607 -4.49 10.86 -26.99
CA ASP A 607 -4.55 10.63 -28.43
C ASP A 607 -3.30 11.19 -29.13
N LEU A 608 -2.40 10.29 -29.53
CA LEU A 608 -1.18 10.64 -30.27
C LEU A 608 -1.46 11.20 -31.66
N ASN A 609 -2.67 11.03 -32.22
CA ASN A 609 -3.06 11.58 -33.50
C ASN A 609 -3.43 13.08 -33.42
N ALA A 610 -3.79 13.55 -32.23
CA ALA A 610 -4.18 14.94 -31.99
C ALA A 610 -2.97 15.86 -31.69
N LEU A 611 -1.76 15.31 -31.53
CA LEU A 611 -0.57 16.06 -31.17
C LEU A 611 -0.05 16.89 -32.36
N ASN A 612 0.37 18.15 -32.09
CA ASN A 612 1.10 18.97 -33.03
C ASN A 612 2.60 18.61 -33.00
N LEU A 613 3.36 19.17 -33.96
CA LEU A 613 4.80 18.88 -34.12
C LEU A 613 5.64 19.30 -32.92
N GLU A 614 5.29 20.38 -32.24
CA GLU A 614 6.01 20.85 -31.05
C GLU A 614 5.80 19.92 -29.87
N GLU A 615 4.57 19.41 -29.64
CA GLU A 615 4.25 18.43 -28.63
C GLU A 615 4.94 17.09 -28.88
N ILE A 616 4.98 16.64 -30.16
CA ILE A 616 5.71 15.42 -30.55
C ILE A 616 7.19 15.53 -30.19
N GLU A 617 7.85 16.62 -30.56
CA GLU A 617 9.28 16.81 -30.24
C GLU A 617 9.52 16.99 -28.73
N SER A 618 8.56 17.58 -28.00
CA SER A 618 8.61 17.70 -26.54
C SER A 618 8.51 16.34 -25.87
N ILE A 619 7.59 15.47 -26.30
CA ILE A 619 7.43 14.11 -25.76
C ILE A 619 8.68 13.25 -26.02
N LYS A 620 9.28 13.34 -27.21
CA LYS A 620 10.54 12.64 -27.49
C LYS A 620 11.66 13.05 -26.53
N LYS A 621 11.77 14.36 -26.22
CA LYS A 621 12.74 14.87 -25.25
C LYS A 621 12.43 14.38 -23.84
N GLN A 622 11.16 14.39 -23.43
CA GLN A 622 10.70 13.88 -22.13
C GLN A 622 11.04 12.40 -21.94
N ILE A 623 10.75 11.58 -22.94
CA ILE A 623 11.05 10.14 -22.91
C ILE A 623 12.57 9.89 -22.84
N LYS A 624 13.35 10.64 -23.60
CA LYS A 624 14.81 10.55 -23.52
C LYS A 624 15.33 10.92 -22.14
N GLU A 625 14.89 12.05 -21.60
CA GLU A 625 15.24 12.52 -20.25
C GLU A 625 14.82 11.50 -19.18
N TYR A 626 13.61 10.95 -19.25
CA TYR A 626 13.16 9.94 -18.32
C TYR A 626 14.03 8.66 -18.36
N LYS A 627 14.43 8.20 -19.54
CA LYS A 627 15.35 7.05 -19.68
C LYS A 627 16.70 7.29 -19.01
N GLU A 628 17.18 8.54 -18.99
CA GLU A 628 18.40 8.93 -18.28
C GLU A 628 18.17 8.96 -16.75
N LEU A 629 17.00 9.41 -16.29
CA LEU A 629 16.68 9.63 -14.87
C LEU A 629 15.99 8.44 -14.16
N ARG A 630 15.37 7.51 -14.89
CA ARG A 630 14.53 6.44 -14.28
C ARG A 630 15.26 5.52 -13.31
N HIS A 631 16.61 5.45 -13.39
CA HIS A 631 17.43 4.73 -12.44
C HIS A 631 17.33 5.31 -11.00
N LEU A 632 16.90 6.58 -10.87
CA LEU A 632 16.68 7.23 -9.59
C LEU A 632 15.36 6.82 -8.93
N ILE A 633 14.38 6.31 -9.69
CA ILE A 633 13.02 6.04 -9.17
C ILE A 633 12.99 4.88 -8.18
N SER A 634 13.84 3.87 -8.35
CA SER A 634 13.92 2.70 -7.46
C SER A 634 15.15 2.75 -6.57
N ARG A 635 15.03 2.26 -5.33
CA ARG A 635 16.12 2.12 -4.35
C ARG A 635 16.81 3.43 -3.94
N ASN A 636 16.19 4.57 -4.18
CA ASN A 636 16.69 5.86 -3.75
C ASN A 636 15.70 6.53 -2.80
N GLN A 637 16.19 7.51 -2.04
CA GLN A 637 15.36 8.14 -1.02
C GLN A 637 14.47 9.23 -1.62
N PHE A 638 13.19 9.15 -1.34
CA PHE A 638 12.22 10.18 -1.70
C PHE A 638 11.96 11.09 -0.50
N HIS A 639 12.19 12.40 -0.68
CA HIS A 639 12.04 13.43 0.34
C HIS A 639 10.88 14.35 0.02
N ARG A 640 10.02 14.61 1.01
CA ARG A 640 8.86 15.51 0.93
C ARG A 640 9.29 16.85 1.51
N LEU A 641 9.27 17.90 0.68
CA LEU A 641 9.84 19.22 1.03
C LEU A 641 8.77 20.27 1.29
N ILE A 642 7.72 20.31 0.46
CA ILE A 642 6.53 21.15 0.66
C ILE A 642 5.30 20.29 0.46
N SER A 643 4.46 20.22 1.48
CA SER A 643 3.24 19.43 1.49
C SER A 643 2.10 20.16 0.75
N PRO A 644 1.32 19.45 -0.09
CA PRO A 644 0.10 20.00 -0.69
C PRO A 644 -1.09 20.04 0.29
N PHE A 645 -0.92 19.59 1.54
CA PHE A 645 -1.97 19.53 2.55
C PHE A 645 -1.81 20.58 3.64
N ASP A 646 -0.63 21.21 3.75
CA ASP A 646 -0.29 22.16 4.80
C ASP A 646 -0.09 23.57 4.23
N GLY A 647 -0.19 24.59 5.08
CA GLY A 647 0.01 25.98 4.71
C GLY A 647 -1.03 26.51 3.69
N ASP A 648 -0.59 27.27 2.70
CA ASP A 648 -1.46 27.86 1.67
C ASP A 648 -1.82 26.89 0.52
N GLN A 649 -1.22 25.68 0.53
CA GLN A 649 -1.43 24.60 -0.45
C GLN A 649 -1.19 25.01 -1.92
N ASN A 650 -0.55 26.13 -2.17
CA ASN A 650 -0.30 26.65 -3.52
C ASN A 650 1.03 26.18 -4.12
N LYS A 651 1.90 25.60 -3.30
CA LYS A 651 3.22 25.10 -3.68
C LYS A 651 3.39 23.67 -3.21
N VAL A 652 4.04 22.86 -4.02
CA VAL A 652 4.43 21.49 -3.66
C VAL A 652 5.88 21.30 -4.08
N ALA A 653 6.65 20.57 -3.27
CA ALA A 653 8.00 20.18 -3.64
C ALA A 653 8.39 18.84 -3.04
N TRP A 654 9.13 18.06 -3.79
CA TRP A 654 9.72 16.80 -3.38
C TRP A 654 11.04 16.54 -4.12
N ALA A 655 11.82 15.59 -3.63
CA ALA A 655 13.10 15.25 -4.23
C ALA A 655 13.35 13.74 -4.23
N ILE A 656 14.15 13.27 -5.17
CA ILE A 656 14.78 11.95 -5.13
C ILE A 656 16.27 12.15 -4.92
N GLU A 657 16.83 11.58 -3.84
CA GLU A 657 18.26 11.58 -3.52
C GLU A 657 18.89 10.27 -3.99
N GLY A 658 19.64 10.32 -5.09
CA GLY A 658 20.56 9.26 -5.49
C GLY A 658 21.97 9.49 -4.93
N ASN A 659 22.91 8.60 -5.26
CA ASN A 659 24.28 8.67 -4.72
C ASN A 659 25.02 9.95 -5.12
N GLU A 660 24.95 10.34 -6.38
CA GLU A 660 25.65 11.51 -6.95
C GLU A 660 24.69 12.51 -7.59
N GLU A 661 23.48 12.10 -7.87
CA GLU A 661 22.46 12.88 -8.57
C GLU A 661 21.21 13.05 -7.70
N ILE A 662 20.65 14.25 -7.72
CA ILE A 662 19.40 14.59 -7.02
C ILE A 662 18.51 15.29 -8.02
N ILE A 663 17.24 14.89 -8.08
CA ILE A 663 16.22 15.63 -8.83
C ILE A 663 15.19 16.20 -7.86
N ILE A 664 14.75 17.43 -8.09
CA ILE A 664 13.79 18.12 -7.24
C ILE A 664 12.68 18.68 -8.13
N GLY A 665 11.45 18.21 -7.91
CA GLY A 665 10.25 18.77 -8.51
C GLY A 665 9.72 19.92 -7.64
N PHE A 666 9.51 21.08 -8.25
CA PHE A 666 8.82 22.20 -7.64
C PHE A 666 7.59 22.55 -8.48
N TYR A 667 6.45 22.70 -7.82
CA TYR A 667 5.16 22.94 -8.46
C TYR A 667 4.47 24.14 -7.83
N ARG A 668 3.92 25.01 -8.68
CA ARG A 668 3.05 26.12 -8.28
C ARG A 668 1.70 25.98 -8.95
N ILE A 669 0.63 26.02 -8.16
CA ILE A 669 -0.74 25.77 -8.65
C ILE A 669 -1.31 27.02 -9.30
N LEU A 670 -1.38 28.11 -8.56
CA LEU A 670 -1.93 29.38 -9.07
C LEU A 670 -0.87 30.50 -9.09
N ALA A 671 -0.85 31.26 -10.17
CA ALA A 671 -0.09 32.49 -10.22
C ALA A 671 -0.75 33.56 -9.32
N ARG A 672 0.09 34.29 -8.57
CA ARG A 672 -0.37 35.39 -7.71
C ARG A 672 0.30 36.69 -8.10
N PRO A 673 -0.43 37.81 -8.19
CA PRO A 673 0.19 39.10 -8.46
C PRO A 673 1.07 39.51 -7.28
N ASN A 674 2.23 40.06 -7.58
CA ASN A 674 3.20 40.54 -6.58
C ASN A 674 3.54 39.51 -5.47
N ASP A 675 3.73 38.25 -5.89
CA ASP A 675 4.14 37.17 -5.00
C ASP A 675 5.57 37.40 -4.50
N THR A 676 5.99 36.62 -3.50
CA THR A 676 7.32 36.74 -2.86
C THR A 676 8.45 36.73 -3.90
N PRO A 677 9.27 37.79 -4.00
CA PRO A 677 10.26 37.93 -5.08
C PRO A 677 11.42 36.94 -4.96
N PHE A 678 11.75 36.48 -3.74
CA PHE A 678 12.82 35.52 -3.48
C PHE A 678 12.37 34.47 -2.49
N GLU A 679 12.46 33.21 -2.91
CA GLU A 679 12.15 32.07 -2.07
C GLU A 679 13.28 31.05 -2.11
N TYR A 680 13.51 30.41 -0.98
CA TYR A 680 14.52 29.38 -0.82
C TYR A 680 13.91 28.11 -0.22
N LEU A 681 14.15 26.99 -0.88
CA LEU A 681 13.75 25.67 -0.46
C LEU A 681 14.92 25.00 0.28
N LYS A 682 14.83 24.83 1.59
CA LYS A 682 15.84 24.11 2.36
C LYS A 682 15.82 22.62 2.00
N LEU A 683 17.02 22.05 1.88
CA LEU A 683 17.22 20.63 1.59
C LEU A 683 17.88 19.96 2.81
N PRO A 684 17.09 19.57 3.84
CA PRO A 684 17.65 19.07 5.12
C PRO A 684 18.47 17.80 4.97
N PHE A 685 18.14 16.95 3.99
CA PHE A 685 18.78 15.68 3.72
C PHE A 685 20.16 15.80 3.04
N ILE A 686 20.46 16.94 2.39
CA ILE A 686 21.64 17.08 1.54
C ILE A 686 22.94 16.96 2.33
N LYS A 687 23.88 16.15 1.84
CA LYS A 687 25.17 15.88 2.49
C LYS A 687 26.17 17.01 2.26
N ASN A 688 27.22 17.06 3.09
CA ASN A 688 28.33 17.97 2.85
C ASN A 688 29.01 17.64 1.51
N GLY A 689 29.44 18.66 0.81
CA GLY A 689 30.06 18.56 -0.50
C GLY A 689 29.73 19.78 -1.35
N THR A 690 30.18 19.77 -2.59
CA THR A 690 29.86 20.78 -3.62
C THR A 690 28.92 20.17 -4.63
N TYR A 691 27.86 20.88 -4.95
CA TYR A 691 26.84 20.47 -5.91
C TYR A 691 26.79 21.46 -7.08
N VAL A 692 26.58 20.94 -8.27
CA VAL A 692 26.26 21.72 -9.49
C VAL A 692 24.77 21.64 -9.71
N ILE A 693 24.10 22.78 -9.79
CA ILE A 693 22.66 22.91 -10.02
C ILE A 693 22.45 23.25 -11.50
N ASP A 694 21.66 22.45 -12.21
CA ASP A 694 21.30 22.65 -13.63
C ASP A 694 22.52 22.90 -14.54
N ASP A 695 23.65 22.26 -14.24
CA ASP A 695 24.95 22.40 -14.90
C ASP A 695 25.54 23.83 -14.91
N VAL A 696 24.97 24.75 -14.14
CA VAL A 696 25.33 26.19 -14.13
C VAL A 696 25.95 26.63 -12.81
N HIS A 697 25.27 26.42 -11.71
CA HIS A 697 25.63 27.00 -10.42
C HIS A 697 26.31 26.01 -9.49
N LYS A 698 27.47 26.40 -8.93
CA LYS A 698 28.16 25.60 -7.90
C LYS A 698 27.81 26.13 -6.49
N VAL A 699 27.24 25.26 -5.66
CA VAL A 699 26.78 25.61 -4.32
C VAL A 699 27.22 24.52 -3.34
N SER A 700 27.61 24.89 -2.12
CA SER A 700 27.92 23.91 -1.07
C SER A 700 26.66 23.30 -0.47
N GLY A 701 26.72 22.03 -0.07
CA GLY A 701 25.62 21.36 0.63
C GLY A 701 25.22 22.07 1.93
N GLN A 702 26.14 22.75 2.60
CA GLN A 702 25.82 23.55 3.79
C GLN A 702 24.90 24.73 3.47
N ILE A 703 25.13 25.42 2.35
CA ILE A 703 24.24 26.50 1.89
C ILE A 703 22.88 25.93 1.50
N LEU A 704 22.84 24.85 0.73
CA LEU A 704 21.57 24.21 0.33
C LEU A 704 20.75 23.74 1.52
N ARG A 705 21.40 23.25 2.58
CA ARG A 705 20.73 22.81 3.81
C ARG A 705 20.22 23.97 4.66
N ASN A 706 21.02 25.01 4.87
CA ASN A 706 20.78 26.06 5.86
C ASN A 706 20.09 27.30 5.27
N VAL A 707 20.47 27.71 4.06
CA VAL A 707 19.86 28.82 3.32
C VAL A 707 18.77 28.29 2.38
N GLY A 708 19.11 27.30 1.57
CA GLY A 708 18.19 26.64 0.64
C GLY A 708 18.58 26.79 -0.83
N LEU A 709 17.88 26.05 -1.66
CA LEU A 709 17.87 26.15 -3.11
C LEU A 709 16.99 27.34 -3.52
N LYS A 710 17.52 28.24 -4.33
CA LYS A 710 16.74 29.38 -4.83
C LYS A 710 15.66 28.87 -5.79
N LEU A 711 14.39 29.17 -5.50
CA LEU A 711 13.27 28.80 -6.34
C LEU A 711 13.19 29.62 -7.63
N PRO A 712 12.52 29.12 -8.68
CA PRO A 712 12.39 29.80 -9.95
C PRO A 712 11.74 31.17 -9.80
N TYR A 713 12.23 32.15 -10.54
CA TYR A 713 11.66 33.49 -10.58
C TYR A 713 10.26 33.47 -11.21
N GLN A 714 9.31 34.02 -10.49
CA GLN A 714 7.92 34.10 -10.92
C GLN A 714 7.64 35.45 -11.59
N PHE A 715 6.79 35.47 -12.62
CA PHE A 715 6.32 36.70 -13.21
C PHE A 715 5.61 37.57 -12.16
N ASN A 716 5.99 38.82 -12.04
CA ASN A 716 5.51 39.77 -11.05
C ASN A 716 4.86 41.03 -11.65
N CYS A 717 4.35 40.97 -12.87
CA CYS A 717 3.74 42.06 -13.64
C CYS A 717 4.70 43.11 -14.24
N VAL A 718 6.00 43.08 -13.91
CA VAL A 718 6.97 44.10 -14.33
C VAL A 718 8.01 43.57 -15.30
N ASN A 719 8.57 42.40 -15.06
CA ASN A 719 9.68 41.89 -15.85
C ASN A 719 9.36 40.46 -16.35
N SER A 720 8.84 40.36 -17.56
CA SER A 720 8.50 39.08 -18.19
C SER A 720 9.73 38.30 -18.67
N ASP A 721 10.80 39.00 -19.05
CA ASP A 721 11.96 38.38 -19.71
C ASP A 721 12.81 37.52 -18.75
N MET A 722 12.70 37.75 -17.46
CA MET A 722 13.39 36.98 -16.41
C MET A 722 12.53 35.91 -15.77
N ALA A 723 11.24 35.88 -16.07
CA ALA A 723 10.31 34.94 -15.41
C ALA A 723 10.53 33.51 -15.92
N GLN A 724 10.81 32.58 -14.99
CA GLN A 724 10.90 31.14 -15.28
C GLN A 724 9.54 30.45 -15.13
N LEU A 725 8.65 31.03 -14.34
CA LEU A 725 7.28 30.58 -14.15
C LEU A 725 6.30 31.70 -14.44
N SER A 726 5.36 31.47 -15.34
CA SER A 726 4.30 32.42 -15.69
C SER A 726 2.97 31.72 -15.92
N GLY A 727 1.87 32.29 -15.40
CA GLY A 727 0.55 31.66 -15.44
C GLY A 727 0.37 30.56 -14.38
N ASP A 728 -0.76 29.85 -14.47
CA ASP A 728 -1.15 28.80 -13.53
C ASP A 728 -0.51 27.44 -13.89
N TYR A 729 -0.52 26.51 -12.92
CA TYR A 729 -0.14 25.12 -13.10
C TYR A 729 1.28 24.92 -13.63
N GLN A 730 2.23 25.65 -13.05
CA GLN A 730 3.63 25.63 -13.50
C GLN A 730 4.48 24.66 -12.66
N ALA A 731 5.48 24.08 -13.32
CA ALA A 731 6.45 23.21 -12.67
C ALA A 731 7.88 23.52 -13.13
N TYR A 732 8.84 23.21 -12.24
CA TYR A 732 10.26 23.29 -12.52
C TYR A 732 10.97 22.05 -11.98
N LEU A 733 11.89 21.49 -12.76
CA LEU A 733 12.71 20.35 -12.37
C LEU A 733 14.16 20.83 -12.21
N PHE A 734 14.66 20.77 -10.96
CA PHE A 734 16.07 20.98 -10.67
C PHE A 734 16.85 19.67 -10.77
N LYS A 735 18.04 19.73 -11.33
CA LYS A 735 19.00 18.63 -11.37
C LYS A 735 20.25 19.04 -10.61
N LEU A 736 20.60 18.33 -9.56
CA LEU A 736 21.79 18.57 -8.77
C LEU A 736 22.75 17.39 -8.93
N ARG A 737 24.03 17.69 -9.17
CA ARG A 737 25.07 16.69 -9.25
C ARG A 737 26.17 17.00 -8.24
N LYS A 738 26.50 16.04 -7.39
CA LYS A 738 27.61 16.13 -6.45
C LYS A 738 28.93 15.98 -7.19
N ILE A 739 29.86 16.92 -6.98
CA ILE A 739 31.16 16.92 -7.67
C ILE A 739 32.35 16.73 -6.72
N LYS A 740 32.15 16.91 -5.42
CA LYS A 740 33.16 16.66 -4.34
C LYS A 740 32.46 16.37 -3.03
#